data_e7263b2f267ffad853326ac666935eb5
#
_entry.id   e7263b2f267ffad853326ac666935eb5
#
_cell.length_a   1.000
_cell.length_b   1.000
_cell.length_c   1.000
_cell.angle_alpha   90.00
_cell.angle_beta   90.00
_cell.angle_gamma   90.00
#
_symmetry.space_group_name_H-M   'P 1'
#
loop_
_entity.id
_entity.type
_entity.pdbx_description
1 polymer ?
#
loop_
_entity_poly.entity_id
_entity_poly.type
_entity_poly.pdbx_seq_one_letter_code
_entity_poly.pdbx_strand_id
1 'polypeptide(L)'
;MSTNYNGLDDLKNEAVWVAFEKQWDDKRGKLAKRPLNPQTEQGAKSNDAATWVNYDEAKSYAIKRAQKQGTRYGDYFGVGIEFSGVEGLTGIDLDYVIDDEGELKPFAREILELMNSYTELSPSGRGLHILCKLNKPLSEIGSRRRNDELGLEIYDEGRFFTVTEKPYGEIKKIAERTAEVEEIYKKYMAKPEKPKPAQVQAQPVTPPNCGENSKELSDDELLSKMFNSQHGREIESLYNGDISSFNNDHSRADQSFCNYLAFWTGGDYSRIDSLFRRSGLMRDKWDEVHGERTYGAMTIEKALNDVREYYSKDFNKVTLPHESPYKNVIESVNREYNLLEYFQNKFNADLKRFEKYRDRKTGFSNIDKYTSLFPGLYDLGAVTSAGKTTFCHQMADNLARAGDYVLFFSLEQTEFELASKGLSRLTATESLFSAVSSIDIRKGRITDAVKRAIGEYKQFAEREIIIECGFGTTIDTILDTVKRFIDRTGIKPIVFVDYLQIIHPVESSLKHQTTQDAIDSHVKAFKKLQVENDLVLFLICSFNRQNYLTTADFESFKGSGGIEYTADVVYALQLRAMNAAIFDKEANLVTKRLFVHTAKNAKPRKIELLGLKNRYGRANTRYFFDYYSEFDLFIPRDIEEPEADNETKSEFENFRIKHPELCGKSDRKAM
;
A
#
# COMPACT_ATOMS: atom_id res chain seq x y z
N MET A 1 -27.77 32.50 -3.87
CA MET A 1 -26.68 33.47 -4.02
C MET A 1 -26.26 33.54 -5.48
N SER A 2 -25.65 34.62 -5.91
CA SER A 2 -25.49 35.01 -7.33
C SER A 2 -25.00 33.88 -8.25
N THR A 3 -25.78 33.59 -9.27
CA THR A 3 -25.47 32.67 -10.37
C THR A 3 -24.51 33.27 -11.43
N ASN A 4 -24.01 34.48 -11.21
CA ASN A 4 -23.29 35.26 -12.22
C ASN A 4 -21.81 35.47 -11.87
N TYR A 5 -21.00 34.38 -11.82
CA TYR A 5 -19.54 34.46 -11.74
C TYR A 5 -18.93 33.92 -13.04
N ASN A 6 -17.87 34.55 -13.54
CA ASN A 6 -17.16 34.13 -14.74
C ASN A 6 -15.75 33.60 -14.46
N GLY A 7 -15.21 33.89 -13.30
CA GLY A 7 -13.87 33.48 -12.90
C GLY A 7 -13.74 33.36 -11.39
N LEU A 8 -12.57 32.93 -10.94
CA LEU A 8 -12.26 32.76 -9.52
C LEU A 8 -12.34 34.10 -8.76
N ASP A 9 -11.96 35.21 -9.42
CA ASP A 9 -11.95 36.53 -8.80
C ASP A 9 -13.35 37.02 -8.42
N ASP A 10 -14.37 36.63 -9.18
CA ASP A 10 -15.77 36.99 -8.88
C ASP A 10 -16.25 36.34 -7.58
N LEU A 11 -15.70 35.18 -7.22
CA LEU A 11 -16.06 34.43 -6.02
C LEU A 11 -15.29 34.89 -4.76
N LYS A 12 -14.27 35.74 -4.89
CA LYS A 12 -13.47 36.21 -3.76
C LYS A 12 -14.23 37.05 -2.75
N ASN A 13 -15.24 37.79 -3.23
CA ASN A 13 -16.08 38.64 -2.38
C ASN A 13 -17.21 37.87 -1.68
N GLU A 14 -17.51 36.66 -2.12
CA GLU A 14 -18.56 35.83 -1.55
C GLU A 14 -18.07 35.16 -0.25
N ALA A 15 -18.97 34.97 0.70
CA ALA A 15 -18.66 34.28 1.97
C ALA A 15 -18.74 32.74 1.80
N VAL A 16 -17.87 32.19 0.97
CA VAL A 16 -17.81 30.77 0.62
C VAL A 16 -16.40 30.18 0.81
N TRP A 17 -15.53 30.90 1.50
CA TRP A 17 -14.14 30.53 1.69
C TRP A 17 -13.86 30.07 3.11
N VAL A 18 -12.91 29.15 3.22
CA VAL A 18 -12.35 28.66 4.48
C VAL A 18 -10.83 28.72 4.43
N ALA A 19 -10.19 28.88 5.58
CA ALA A 19 -8.78 28.53 5.68
C ALA A 19 -8.64 27.02 5.88
N PHE A 20 -7.48 26.44 5.60
CA PHE A 20 -7.19 25.08 6.00
C PHE A 20 -5.81 24.98 6.64
N GLU A 21 -5.65 23.95 7.50
CA GLU A 21 -4.36 23.47 7.96
C GLU A 21 -4.18 22.00 7.61
N LYS A 22 -2.95 21.58 7.29
CA LYS A 22 -2.60 20.17 7.18
C LYS A 22 -2.28 19.64 8.56
N GLN A 23 -3.06 18.69 9.05
CA GLN A 23 -2.89 18.01 10.31
C GLN A 23 -2.74 16.51 10.07
N TRP A 24 -1.91 15.86 10.88
CA TRP A 24 -1.75 14.41 10.80
C TRP A 24 -3.04 13.72 11.25
N ASP A 25 -3.58 12.84 10.42
CA ASP A 25 -4.73 12.00 10.70
C ASP A 25 -4.25 10.59 11.07
N ASP A 26 -4.24 10.27 12.36
CA ASP A 26 -3.77 8.98 12.88
C ASP A 26 -4.58 7.79 12.34
N LYS A 27 -5.86 7.98 11.99
CA LYS A 27 -6.71 6.92 11.44
C LYS A 27 -6.38 6.59 9.99
N ARG A 28 -5.90 7.58 9.24
CA ARG A 28 -5.59 7.46 7.81
C ARG A 28 -4.09 7.37 7.54
N GLY A 29 -3.24 7.59 8.56
CA GLY A 29 -1.79 7.56 8.44
C GLY A 29 -1.21 8.61 7.48
N LYS A 30 -1.88 9.76 7.29
CA LYS A 30 -1.46 10.80 6.36
C LYS A 30 -1.84 12.20 6.82
N LEU A 31 -1.19 13.21 6.24
CA LEU A 31 -1.57 14.60 6.42
C LEU A 31 -2.93 14.86 5.75
N ALA A 32 -3.93 15.19 6.55
CA ALA A 32 -5.25 15.58 6.07
C ALA A 32 -5.40 17.11 6.13
N LYS A 33 -6.10 17.67 5.15
CA LYS A 33 -6.44 19.09 5.13
C LYS A 33 -7.72 19.29 5.97
N ARG A 34 -7.62 20.03 7.05
CA ARG A 34 -8.73 20.37 7.94
C ARG A 34 -9.21 21.79 7.64
N PRO A 35 -10.47 22.00 7.21
CA PRO A 35 -10.99 23.34 7.03
C PRO A 35 -11.21 24.04 8.37
N LEU A 36 -10.90 25.33 8.42
CA LEU A 36 -10.98 26.17 9.60
C LEU A 36 -11.78 27.43 9.30
N ASN A 37 -12.62 27.83 10.25
CA ASN A 37 -13.24 29.15 10.29
C ASN A 37 -12.22 30.15 10.84
N PRO A 38 -11.80 31.16 10.05
CA PRO A 38 -10.82 32.17 10.48
C PRO A 38 -11.26 33.02 11.70
N GLN A 39 -12.56 33.20 11.91
CA GLN A 39 -13.10 34.04 12.99
C GLN A 39 -13.11 33.33 14.34
N THR A 40 -13.40 32.02 14.33
CA THR A 40 -13.51 31.22 15.57
C THR A 40 -12.32 30.32 15.83
N GLU A 41 -11.41 30.17 14.86
CA GLU A 41 -10.29 29.21 14.84
C GLU A 41 -10.70 27.75 14.98
N GLN A 42 -12.00 27.44 14.86
CA GLN A 42 -12.56 26.09 14.95
C GLN A 42 -12.71 25.47 13.55
N GLY A 43 -13.00 24.17 13.51
CA GLY A 43 -13.28 23.48 12.25
C GLY A 43 -14.47 24.08 11.52
N ALA A 44 -14.29 24.41 10.23
CA ALA A 44 -15.38 24.78 9.34
C ALA A 44 -16.12 23.52 8.84
N LYS A 45 -17.40 23.66 8.50
CA LYS A 45 -18.26 22.59 8.00
C LYS A 45 -18.74 22.89 6.61
N SER A 46 -18.66 21.91 5.70
CA SER A 46 -19.04 22.09 4.30
C SER A 46 -20.56 22.24 4.06
N ASN A 47 -21.38 22.07 5.08
CA ASN A 47 -22.82 22.25 5.05
C ASN A 47 -23.34 23.36 5.98
N ASP A 48 -22.45 24.24 6.47
CA ASP A 48 -22.82 25.28 7.43
C ASP A 48 -22.15 26.59 7.03
N ALA A 49 -22.90 27.43 6.30
CA ALA A 49 -22.46 28.72 5.79
C ALA A 49 -22.02 29.72 6.87
N ALA A 50 -22.48 29.57 8.14
CA ALA A 50 -22.01 30.38 9.24
C ALA A 50 -20.53 30.15 9.60
N THR A 51 -19.91 29.10 9.07
CA THR A 51 -18.51 28.77 9.30
C THR A 51 -17.59 29.26 8.18
N TRP A 52 -18.11 29.92 7.14
CA TRP A 52 -17.36 30.39 5.99
C TRP A 52 -17.17 31.92 6.04
N VAL A 53 -16.16 32.41 5.34
CA VAL A 53 -15.79 33.82 5.28
C VAL A 53 -15.50 34.23 3.83
N ASN A 54 -15.16 35.51 3.59
CA ASN A 54 -14.65 35.92 2.29
C ASN A 54 -13.19 35.50 2.09
N TYR A 55 -12.70 35.58 0.84
CA TYR A 55 -11.36 35.14 0.48
C TYR A 55 -10.24 35.85 1.24
N ASP A 56 -10.31 37.19 1.36
CA ASP A 56 -9.25 37.98 1.98
C ASP A 56 -9.09 37.66 3.47
N GLU A 57 -10.19 37.42 4.15
CA GLU A 57 -10.19 37.01 5.54
C GLU A 57 -9.58 35.60 5.71
N ALA A 58 -10.00 34.63 4.88
CA ALA A 58 -9.44 33.28 4.89
C ALA A 58 -7.93 33.28 4.60
N LYS A 59 -7.51 34.04 3.57
CA LYS A 59 -6.10 34.15 3.16
C LYS A 59 -5.24 34.84 4.21
N SER A 60 -5.71 35.96 4.78
CA SER A 60 -5.00 36.67 5.83
C SER A 60 -4.78 35.80 7.06
N TYR A 61 -5.79 35.02 7.45
CA TYR A 61 -5.67 34.06 8.54
C TYR A 61 -4.61 32.98 8.24
N ALA A 62 -4.69 32.36 7.07
CA ALA A 62 -3.75 31.29 6.66
C ALA A 62 -2.30 31.80 6.61
N ILE A 63 -2.07 33.01 6.11
CA ILE A 63 -0.74 33.65 6.08
C ILE A 63 -0.23 33.90 7.50
N LYS A 64 -1.03 34.46 8.41
CA LYS A 64 -0.64 34.68 9.80
C LYS A 64 -0.29 33.39 10.52
N ARG A 65 -1.05 32.33 10.28
CA ARG A 65 -0.79 30.99 10.86
C ARG A 65 0.51 30.39 10.34
N ALA A 66 0.75 30.48 9.02
CA ALA A 66 1.99 30.02 8.41
C ALA A 66 3.22 30.76 8.98
N GLN A 67 3.14 32.10 9.10
CA GLN A 67 4.21 32.91 9.69
C GLN A 67 4.49 32.54 11.15
N LYS A 68 3.43 32.34 11.97
CA LYS A 68 3.54 31.95 13.37
C LYS A 68 4.23 30.60 13.54
N GLN A 69 4.09 29.70 12.59
CA GLN A 69 4.71 28.37 12.61
C GLN A 69 6.02 28.27 11.81
N GLY A 70 6.52 29.39 11.25
CA GLY A 70 7.76 29.40 10.46
C GLY A 70 7.67 28.63 9.14
N THR A 71 6.45 28.46 8.59
CA THR A 71 6.18 27.78 7.32
C THR A 71 5.77 28.78 6.24
N ARG A 72 5.74 28.34 4.98
CA ARG A 72 5.24 29.19 3.88
C ARG A 72 3.74 28.99 3.67
N TYR A 73 3.04 30.07 3.29
CA TYR A 73 1.67 29.96 2.81
C TYR A 73 1.60 29.00 1.61
N GLY A 74 0.63 28.10 1.62
CA GLY A 74 0.46 27.05 0.62
C GLY A 74 1.09 25.69 1.01
N ASP A 75 2.04 25.65 1.95
CA ASP A 75 2.64 24.39 2.40
C ASP A 75 1.74 23.65 3.39
N TYR A 76 1.53 24.23 4.58
CA TYR A 76 0.70 23.66 5.65
C TYR A 76 -0.62 24.40 5.85
N PHE A 77 -0.68 25.67 5.45
CA PHE A 77 -1.85 26.54 5.59
C PHE A 77 -2.18 27.16 4.24
N GLY A 78 -3.45 27.21 3.90
CA GLY A 78 -3.94 27.80 2.67
C GLY A 78 -5.44 28.07 2.73
N VAL A 79 -6.04 28.32 1.57
CA VAL A 79 -7.47 28.61 1.43
C VAL A 79 -8.15 27.55 0.57
N GLY A 80 -9.45 27.39 0.78
CA GLY A 80 -10.31 26.57 -0.03
C GLY A 80 -11.71 27.18 -0.16
N ILE A 81 -12.41 26.76 -1.19
CA ILE A 81 -13.77 27.16 -1.50
C ILE A 81 -14.75 26.04 -1.16
N GLU A 82 -15.90 26.40 -0.57
CA GLU A 82 -16.99 25.48 -0.24
C GLU A 82 -18.00 25.44 -1.38
N PHE A 83 -18.16 24.29 -2.02
CA PHE A 83 -19.06 24.15 -3.16
C PHE A 83 -20.53 24.39 -2.81
N SER A 84 -20.97 23.91 -1.64
CA SER A 84 -22.37 24.03 -1.20
C SER A 84 -22.86 25.50 -1.09
N GLY A 85 -21.94 26.46 -1.12
CA GLY A 85 -22.26 27.89 -1.07
C GLY A 85 -22.47 28.54 -2.43
N VAL A 86 -22.13 27.88 -3.53
CA VAL A 86 -22.12 28.44 -4.89
C VAL A 86 -22.90 27.53 -5.82
N GLU A 87 -24.05 28.03 -6.32
CA GLU A 87 -24.91 27.25 -7.20
C GLU A 87 -24.20 26.86 -8.50
N GLY A 88 -24.20 25.54 -8.80
CA GLY A 88 -23.64 24.95 -10.01
C GLY A 88 -22.10 24.85 -10.01
N LEU A 89 -21.38 25.40 -9.03
CA LEU A 89 -19.91 25.25 -8.98
C LEU A 89 -19.53 23.80 -8.72
N THR A 90 -18.66 23.30 -9.58
CA THR A 90 -18.19 21.91 -9.53
C THR A 90 -16.67 21.89 -9.66
N GLY A 91 -16.02 21.04 -8.87
CA GLY A 91 -14.59 20.82 -8.91
C GLY A 91 -14.25 19.41 -9.38
N ILE A 92 -13.26 19.32 -10.26
CA ILE A 92 -12.63 18.07 -10.68
C ILE A 92 -11.20 18.07 -10.14
N ASP A 93 -10.88 17.05 -9.34
CA ASP A 93 -9.55 16.83 -8.79
C ASP A 93 -8.89 15.67 -9.55
N LEU A 94 -7.73 15.94 -10.11
CA LEU A 94 -6.89 14.99 -10.83
C LEU A 94 -5.59 14.80 -10.05
N ASP A 95 -5.54 13.79 -9.21
CA ASP A 95 -4.39 13.50 -8.36
C ASP A 95 -3.28 12.76 -9.14
N TYR A 96 -2.01 13.18 -8.94
CA TYR A 96 -0.81 12.54 -9.50
C TYR A 96 -0.83 12.34 -11.02
N VAL A 97 -1.34 13.35 -11.74
CA VAL A 97 -1.45 13.32 -13.22
C VAL A 97 -0.31 14.01 -13.95
N ILE A 98 0.56 14.70 -13.23
CA ILE A 98 1.79 15.33 -13.76
C ILE A 98 2.97 14.47 -13.32
N ASP A 99 3.77 13.99 -14.27
CA ASP A 99 4.99 13.19 -14.02
C ASP A 99 6.19 14.07 -13.59
N ASP A 100 7.36 13.43 -13.42
CA ASP A 100 8.58 14.11 -12.98
C ASP A 100 9.20 14.99 -14.10
N GLU A 101 8.84 14.75 -15.36
CA GLU A 101 9.21 15.54 -16.53
C GLU A 101 8.27 16.74 -16.76
N GLY A 102 7.16 16.80 -16.01
CA GLY A 102 6.14 17.86 -16.12
C GLY A 102 5.05 17.57 -17.16
N GLU A 103 5.00 16.35 -17.71
CA GLU A 103 4.02 15.93 -18.71
C GLU A 103 2.75 15.39 -18.06
N LEU A 104 1.61 15.67 -18.71
CA LEU A 104 0.31 15.17 -18.26
C LEU A 104 0.06 13.73 -18.74
N LYS A 105 -0.50 12.91 -17.88
CA LYS A 105 -1.06 11.61 -18.27
C LYS A 105 -2.10 11.77 -19.39
N PRO A 106 -2.19 10.84 -20.37
CA PRO A 106 -3.06 10.98 -21.53
C PRO A 106 -4.53 11.28 -21.19
N PHE A 107 -5.11 10.56 -20.22
CA PHE A 107 -6.50 10.79 -19.80
C PHE A 107 -6.72 12.18 -19.15
N ALA A 108 -5.72 12.67 -18.41
CA ALA A 108 -5.81 13.97 -17.77
C ALA A 108 -5.69 15.10 -18.80
N ARG A 109 -4.87 14.93 -19.84
CA ARG A 109 -4.78 15.84 -20.97
C ARG A 109 -6.11 15.90 -21.71
N GLU A 110 -6.73 14.75 -21.97
CA GLU A 110 -8.06 14.69 -22.61
C GLU A 110 -9.13 15.40 -21.75
N ILE A 111 -9.17 15.16 -20.45
CA ILE A 111 -10.10 15.85 -19.53
C ILE A 111 -9.84 17.36 -19.55
N LEU A 112 -8.59 17.79 -19.50
CA LEU A 112 -8.23 19.21 -19.53
C LEU A 112 -8.69 19.90 -20.82
N GLU A 113 -8.45 19.27 -21.98
CA GLU A 113 -8.87 19.78 -23.30
C GLU A 113 -10.39 19.83 -23.42
N LEU A 114 -11.07 18.77 -22.97
CA LEU A 114 -12.53 18.68 -22.98
C LEU A 114 -13.16 19.75 -22.09
N MET A 115 -12.66 19.90 -20.87
CA MET A 115 -13.21 20.84 -19.90
C MET A 115 -12.96 22.29 -20.27
N ASN A 116 -11.82 22.63 -20.85
CA ASN A 116 -11.49 23.99 -21.30
C ASN A 116 -12.04 25.07 -20.36
N SER A 117 -11.73 24.97 -19.06
CA SER A 117 -12.21 25.80 -17.96
C SER A 117 -11.06 26.16 -17.02
N TYR A 118 -11.28 27.05 -16.05
CA TYR A 118 -10.27 27.45 -15.09
C TYR A 118 -9.61 26.21 -14.46
N THR A 119 -8.32 26.13 -14.59
CA THR A 119 -7.52 25.02 -14.05
C THR A 119 -6.31 25.58 -13.31
N GLU A 120 -5.96 24.95 -12.19
CA GLU A 120 -4.76 25.28 -11.42
C GLU A 120 -4.00 24.02 -11.00
N LEU A 121 -2.74 24.19 -10.64
CA LEU A 121 -1.96 23.14 -10.02
C LEU A 121 -2.50 22.81 -8.63
N SER A 122 -2.64 21.53 -8.32
CA SER A 122 -2.97 21.09 -6.96
C SER A 122 -1.85 21.47 -5.96
N PRO A 123 -2.10 21.47 -4.64
CA PRO A 123 -1.09 21.80 -3.63
C PRO A 123 0.15 20.92 -3.64
N SER A 124 0.09 19.74 -4.24
CA SER A 124 1.24 18.84 -4.42
C SER A 124 2.13 19.24 -5.59
N GLY A 125 1.62 20.06 -6.53
CA GLY A 125 2.26 20.38 -7.80
C GLY A 125 2.25 19.23 -8.83
N ARG A 126 1.66 18.07 -8.50
CA ARG A 126 1.58 16.87 -9.35
C ARG A 126 0.18 16.53 -9.81
N GLY A 127 -0.80 17.33 -9.47
CA GLY A 127 -2.20 17.18 -9.83
C GLY A 127 -2.77 18.47 -10.36
N LEU A 128 -4.00 18.41 -10.87
CA LEU A 128 -4.76 19.53 -11.39
C LEU A 128 -6.10 19.65 -10.68
N HIS A 129 -6.49 20.86 -10.39
CA HIS A 129 -7.82 21.25 -9.95
C HIS A 129 -8.53 22.01 -11.08
N ILE A 130 -9.64 21.49 -11.57
CA ILE A 130 -10.46 22.16 -12.60
C ILE A 130 -11.75 22.63 -11.97
N LEU A 131 -12.12 23.90 -12.14
CA LEU A 131 -13.40 24.45 -11.73
C LEU A 131 -14.28 24.66 -12.95
N CYS A 132 -15.53 24.23 -12.87
CA CYS A 132 -16.55 24.43 -13.91
C CYS A 132 -17.92 24.72 -13.31
N LYS A 133 -18.90 25.05 -14.16
CA LYS A 133 -20.31 25.17 -13.78
C LYS A 133 -21.12 24.03 -14.37
N LEU A 134 -22.08 23.54 -13.60
CA LEU A 134 -23.13 22.67 -14.11
C LEU A 134 -24.49 23.39 -14.06
N ASN A 135 -25.31 23.09 -15.02
CA ASN A 135 -26.70 23.62 -15.08
C ASN A 135 -27.71 22.68 -14.40
N LYS A 136 -27.24 21.60 -13.83
CA LYS A 136 -27.99 20.64 -13.00
C LYS A 136 -27.07 20.01 -11.93
N PRO A 137 -27.64 19.49 -10.82
CA PRO A 137 -26.85 18.84 -9.79
C PRO A 137 -26.04 17.66 -10.33
N LEU A 138 -24.84 17.46 -9.81
CA LEU A 138 -23.97 16.32 -10.18
C LEU A 138 -24.62 14.97 -9.87
N SER A 139 -25.55 14.92 -8.90
CA SER A 139 -26.33 13.73 -8.56
C SER A 139 -27.21 13.23 -9.72
N GLU A 140 -27.64 14.13 -10.62
CA GLU A 140 -28.40 13.77 -11.82
C GLU A 140 -27.51 13.25 -12.96
N ILE A 141 -26.21 13.53 -12.93
CA ILE A 141 -25.23 13.03 -13.90
C ILE A 141 -24.72 11.66 -13.48
N GLY A 142 -24.45 11.47 -12.19
CA GLY A 142 -24.01 10.20 -11.67
C GLY A 142 -23.77 10.19 -10.17
N SER A 143 -23.73 9.00 -9.59
CA SER A 143 -23.59 8.81 -8.13
C SER A 143 -22.14 8.60 -7.66
N ARG A 144 -21.24 8.15 -8.55
CA ARG A 144 -19.84 7.89 -8.21
C ARG A 144 -19.08 9.20 -8.14
N ARG A 145 -18.43 9.50 -7.00
CA ARG A 145 -17.68 10.74 -6.78
C ARG A 145 -16.19 10.62 -7.01
N ARG A 146 -15.65 9.38 -7.06
CA ARG A 146 -14.21 9.16 -7.24
C ARG A 146 -13.89 7.88 -7.99
N ASN A 147 -12.81 7.92 -8.75
CA ASN A 147 -12.15 6.78 -9.37
C ASN A 147 -10.71 6.70 -8.84
N ASP A 148 -10.49 5.81 -7.87
CA ASP A 148 -9.19 5.68 -7.19
C ASP A 148 -8.07 5.19 -8.12
N GLU A 149 -8.39 4.42 -9.17
CA GLU A 149 -7.41 3.91 -10.14
C GLU A 149 -6.81 5.03 -10.99
N LEU A 150 -7.62 6.05 -11.30
CA LEU A 150 -7.19 7.20 -12.10
C LEU A 150 -6.78 8.40 -11.24
N GLY A 151 -7.13 8.42 -9.95
CA GLY A 151 -6.99 9.60 -9.10
C GLY A 151 -7.93 10.72 -9.52
N LEU A 152 -9.14 10.39 -10.04
CA LEU A 152 -10.15 11.33 -10.50
C LEU A 152 -11.27 11.47 -9.48
N GLU A 153 -11.51 12.68 -8.99
CA GLU A 153 -12.61 12.99 -8.08
C GLU A 153 -13.44 14.16 -8.66
N ILE A 154 -14.79 14.12 -8.49
CA ILE A 154 -15.70 15.17 -8.96
C ILE A 154 -16.70 15.48 -7.85
N TYR A 155 -16.81 16.76 -7.46
CA TYR A 155 -17.67 17.22 -6.37
C TYR A 155 -18.34 18.56 -6.70
N ASP A 156 -19.60 18.70 -6.29
CA ASP A 156 -20.41 19.94 -6.35
C ASP A 156 -20.95 20.34 -4.97
N GLU A 157 -20.83 19.46 -3.96
CA GLU A 157 -21.30 19.71 -2.60
C GLU A 157 -20.55 18.87 -1.56
N GLY A 158 -20.74 19.19 -0.26
CA GLY A 158 -20.27 18.36 0.85
C GLY A 158 -18.76 18.32 1.06
N ARG A 159 -18.01 19.17 0.36
CA ARG A 159 -16.56 19.30 0.48
C ARG A 159 -16.08 20.71 0.22
N PHE A 160 -14.99 21.09 0.88
CA PHE A 160 -14.19 22.23 0.44
C PHE A 160 -13.11 21.80 -0.55
N PHE A 161 -12.81 22.67 -1.48
CA PHE A 161 -11.81 22.45 -2.52
C PHE A 161 -10.66 23.42 -2.33
N THR A 162 -9.44 22.92 -2.17
CA THR A 162 -8.29 23.79 -1.94
C THR A 162 -7.96 24.58 -3.17
N VAL A 163 -7.69 25.88 -3.00
CA VAL A 163 -7.34 26.81 -4.08
C VAL A 163 -5.90 27.25 -3.89
N THR A 164 -5.08 27.07 -4.92
CA THR A 164 -3.65 27.36 -4.90
C THR A 164 -3.29 28.70 -5.53
N GLU A 165 -4.17 29.22 -6.37
CA GLU A 165 -3.92 30.40 -7.23
C GLU A 165 -2.70 30.23 -8.15
N LYS A 166 -2.37 28.99 -8.50
CA LYS A 166 -1.31 28.64 -9.46
C LYS A 166 -1.95 28.16 -10.76
N PRO A 167 -2.39 29.05 -11.64
CA PRO A 167 -3.12 28.67 -12.84
C PRO A 167 -2.25 27.75 -13.71
N TYR A 168 -2.91 26.73 -14.28
CA TYR A 168 -2.34 25.84 -15.28
C TYR A 168 -2.93 26.17 -16.64
N GLY A 169 -2.13 26.80 -17.52
CA GLY A 169 -2.59 27.36 -18.78
C GLY A 169 -3.15 28.80 -18.65
N GLU A 170 -3.74 29.28 -19.74
CA GLU A 170 -4.17 30.70 -19.87
C GLU A 170 -5.64 30.93 -19.56
N ILE A 171 -6.42 29.88 -19.32
CA ILE A 171 -7.88 29.97 -19.17
C ILE A 171 -8.22 30.43 -17.76
N LYS A 172 -8.81 31.64 -17.68
CA LYS A 172 -9.26 32.25 -16.41
C LYS A 172 -10.74 32.06 -16.14
N LYS A 173 -11.50 31.66 -17.17
CA LYS A 173 -12.98 31.56 -17.10
C LYS A 173 -13.38 30.22 -16.50
N ILE A 174 -14.29 30.23 -15.53
CA ILE A 174 -15.02 29.05 -15.04
C ILE A 174 -16.22 28.86 -16.01
N ALA A 175 -16.08 27.90 -16.92
CA ALA A 175 -17.03 27.67 -17.98
C ALA A 175 -18.16 26.70 -17.57
N GLU A 176 -19.33 26.83 -18.20
CA GLU A 176 -20.39 25.82 -18.10
C GLU A 176 -19.97 24.57 -18.89
N ARG A 177 -20.03 23.38 -18.26
CA ARG A 177 -19.47 22.14 -18.79
C ARG A 177 -20.29 20.90 -18.40
N THR A 178 -21.60 21.01 -18.40
CA THR A 178 -22.49 19.90 -18.02
C THR A 178 -22.35 18.70 -18.96
N ALA A 179 -22.35 18.96 -20.28
CA ALA A 179 -22.25 17.88 -21.28
C ALA A 179 -20.89 17.18 -21.22
N GLU A 180 -19.81 17.94 -21.00
CA GLU A 180 -18.46 17.43 -20.90
C GLU A 180 -18.27 16.60 -19.62
N VAL A 181 -18.86 17.02 -18.51
CA VAL A 181 -18.84 16.22 -17.26
C VAL A 181 -19.64 14.93 -17.43
N GLU A 182 -20.77 14.93 -18.16
CA GLU A 182 -21.48 13.70 -18.50
C GLU A 182 -20.62 12.74 -19.33
N GLU A 183 -19.83 13.26 -20.27
CA GLU A 183 -18.89 12.47 -21.06
C GLU A 183 -17.80 11.85 -20.20
N ILE A 184 -17.20 12.66 -19.29
CA ILE A 184 -16.22 12.17 -18.31
C ILE A 184 -16.82 11.06 -17.44
N TYR A 185 -18.07 11.23 -17.00
CA TYR A 185 -18.77 10.21 -16.23
C TYR A 185 -18.91 8.89 -16.99
N LYS A 186 -19.38 8.95 -18.24
CA LYS A 186 -19.54 7.77 -19.10
C LYS A 186 -18.22 7.05 -19.34
N LYS A 187 -17.15 7.80 -19.55
CA LYS A 187 -15.85 7.23 -19.96
C LYS A 187 -15.00 6.78 -18.77
N TYR A 188 -14.95 7.56 -17.69
CA TYR A 188 -13.99 7.37 -16.60
C TYR A 188 -14.61 7.05 -15.25
N MET A 189 -15.89 7.34 -15.03
CA MET A 189 -16.56 7.12 -13.75
C MET A 189 -17.53 5.95 -13.78
N ALA A 190 -17.98 5.48 -14.95
CA ALA A 190 -18.80 4.26 -15.08
C ALA A 190 -17.99 3.05 -14.62
N LYS A 191 -18.62 2.13 -13.86
CA LYS A 191 -18.03 0.81 -13.63
C LYS A 191 -17.97 0.10 -14.98
N PRO A 192 -16.86 -0.64 -15.29
CA PRO A 192 -16.82 -1.45 -16.50
C PRO A 192 -18.04 -2.39 -16.50
N GLU A 193 -18.90 -2.27 -17.50
CA GLU A 193 -20.00 -3.19 -17.71
C GLU A 193 -19.40 -4.58 -17.93
N LYS A 194 -19.75 -5.53 -17.08
CA LYS A 194 -19.53 -6.95 -17.41
C LYS A 194 -20.28 -7.22 -18.72
N PRO A 195 -19.71 -7.97 -19.67
CA PRO A 195 -20.37 -8.24 -20.94
C PRO A 195 -21.77 -8.77 -20.69
N LYS A 196 -22.78 -8.08 -21.22
CA LYS A 196 -24.18 -8.52 -21.16
C LYS A 196 -24.29 -9.86 -21.87
N PRO A 197 -24.86 -10.89 -21.22
CA PRO A 197 -25.34 -12.04 -21.96
C PRO A 197 -26.44 -11.55 -22.93
N ALA A 198 -26.44 -12.12 -24.14
CA ALA A 198 -27.42 -11.82 -25.19
C ALA A 198 -28.85 -11.80 -24.64
N GLN A 199 -29.62 -10.81 -25.07
CA GLN A 199 -31.02 -10.63 -24.75
C GLN A 199 -31.78 -11.92 -25.04
N VAL A 200 -32.11 -12.66 -23.99
CA VAL A 200 -33.25 -13.59 -24.00
C VAL A 200 -34.39 -12.79 -23.37
N GLN A 201 -35.50 -12.68 -24.11
CA GLN A 201 -36.72 -11.98 -23.69
C GLN A 201 -37.09 -12.40 -22.25
N ALA A 202 -37.21 -11.41 -21.37
CA ALA A 202 -37.63 -11.60 -20.00
C ALA A 202 -39.08 -12.11 -19.98
N GLN A 203 -39.22 -13.40 -19.77
CA GLN A 203 -40.43 -13.91 -19.12
C GLN A 203 -40.33 -13.58 -17.63
N PRO A 204 -41.41 -13.27 -16.93
CA PRO A 204 -41.38 -12.93 -15.52
C PRO A 204 -40.73 -14.08 -14.73
N VAL A 205 -39.55 -13.78 -14.14
CA VAL A 205 -38.87 -14.72 -13.27
C VAL A 205 -39.71 -14.87 -12.02
N THR A 206 -40.44 -15.96 -11.93
CA THR A 206 -40.91 -16.45 -10.66
C THR A 206 -39.71 -16.62 -9.73
N PRO A 207 -39.79 -16.15 -8.48
CA PRO A 207 -38.68 -16.29 -7.53
C PRO A 207 -38.28 -17.77 -7.40
N PRO A 208 -37.00 -18.09 -7.26
CA PRO A 208 -36.58 -19.47 -7.08
C PRO A 208 -37.31 -20.04 -5.87
N ASN A 209 -37.88 -21.21 -6.09
CA ASN A 209 -38.69 -22.02 -5.22
C ASN A 209 -38.41 -21.75 -3.74
N CYS A 210 -39.36 -21.09 -3.05
CA CYS A 210 -39.41 -21.01 -1.60
C CYS A 210 -39.30 -22.44 -1.07
N GLY A 211 -38.27 -22.72 -0.28
CA GLY A 211 -38.17 -24.02 0.36
C GLY A 211 -39.47 -24.34 1.06
N GLU A 212 -40.12 -25.43 0.68
CA GLU A 212 -41.48 -25.85 1.14
C GLU A 212 -41.64 -25.90 2.67
N ASN A 213 -40.53 -25.81 3.42
CA ASN A 213 -40.50 -25.99 4.86
C ASN A 213 -40.76 -24.71 5.71
N SER A 214 -40.67 -23.51 5.11
CA SER A 214 -41.00 -22.28 5.85
C SER A 214 -42.49 -21.94 5.85
N LYS A 215 -43.26 -22.53 4.94
CA LYS A 215 -44.70 -22.33 4.82
C LYS A 215 -45.55 -23.13 5.85
N GLU A 216 -44.97 -24.09 6.54
CA GLU A 216 -45.65 -24.89 7.54
C GLU A 216 -45.64 -24.33 8.97
N LEU A 217 -44.79 -23.30 9.26
CA LEU A 217 -44.73 -22.65 10.56
C LEU A 217 -45.58 -21.37 10.57
N SER A 218 -46.42 -21.21 11.58
CA SER A 218 -47.06 -19.90 11.83
C SER A 218 -46.00 -18.82 12.14
N ASP A 219 -46.36 -17.56 11.95
CA ASP A 219 -45.43 -16.42 12.22
C ASP A 219 -44.96 -16.41 13.68
N ASP A 220 -45.81 -16.75 14.63
CA ASP A 220 -45.48 -16.76 16.06
C ASP A 220 -44.56 -17.95 16.40
N GLU A 221 -44.74 -19.11 15.78
CA GLU A 221 -43.81 -20.23 15.91
C GLU A 221 -42.43 -19.92 15.28
N LEU A 222 -42.43 -19.21 14.15
CA LEU A 222 -41.20 -18.77 13.49
C LEU A 222 -40.44 -17.79 14.38
N LEU A 223 -41.10 -16.74 14.89
CA LEU A 223 -40.51 -15.77 15.82
C LEU A 223 -39.97 -16.46 17.07
N SER A 224 -40.73 -17.38 17.67
CA SER A 224 -40.27 -18.14 18.82
C SER A 224 -38.98 -18.92 18.54
N LYS A 225 -38.85 -19.53 17.36
CA LYS A 225 -37.61 -20.20 16.94
C LYS A 225 -36.47 -19.25 16.68
N MET A 226 -36.74 -18.09 16.06
CA MET A 226 -35.78 -17.04 15.83
C MET A 226 -35.17 -16.55 17.15
N PHE A 227 -36.01 -16.29 18.17
CA PHE A 227 -35.56 -15.81 19.49
C PHE A 227 -34.79 -16.86 20.29
N ASN A 228 -35.05 -18.16 20.05
CA ASN A 228 -34.31 -19.27 20.67
C ASN A 228 -33.07 -19.71 19.85
N SER A 229 -32.69 -18.99 18.80
CA SER A 229 -31.52 -19.30 17.96
C SER A 229 -30.21 -18.74 18.55
N GLN A 230 -29.09 -19.07 17.93
CA GLN A 230 -27.76 -18.57 18.32
C GLN A 230 -27.71 -17.03 18.37
N HIS A 231 -28.42 -16.34 17.48
CA HIS A 231 -28.53 -14.87 17.45
C HIS A 231 -29.86 -14.39 18.08
N GLY A 232 -30.55 -15.23 18.79
CA GLY A 232 -31.91 -14.98 19.28
C GLY A 232 -32.05 -13.70 20.10
N ARG A 233 -31.09 -13.40 20.98
CA ARG A 233 -31.12 -12.17 21.81
C ARG A 233 -31.06 -10.89 20.98
N GLU A 234 -30.22 -10.87 19.93
CA GLU A 234 -30.10 -9.73 19.02
C GLU A 234 -31.38 -9.57 18.18
N ILE A 235 -31.90 -10.68 17.66
CA ILE A 235 -33.14 -10.69 16.89
C ILE A 235 -34.33 -10.22 17.74
N GLU A 236 -34.43 -10.67 18.97
CA GLU A 236 -35.49 -10.27 19.91
C GLU A 236 -35.38 -8.78 20.31
N SER A 237 -34.16 -8.27 20.55
CA SER A 237 -33.90 -6.85 20.78
C SER A 237 -34.40 -6.02 19.59
N LEU A 238 -33.98 -6.37 18.36
CA LEU A 238 -34.43 -5.69 17.14
C LEU A 238 -35.95 -5.76 16.95
N TYR A 239 -36.54 -6.93 17.17
CA TYR A 239 -38.00 -7.10 17.09
C TYR A 239 -38.73 -6.18 18.07
N ASN A 240 -38.20 -6.00 19.26
CA ASN A 240 -38.74 -5.11 20.28
C ASN A 240 -38.39 -3.61 20.09
N GLY A 241 -37.61 -3.26 19.05
CA GLY A 241 -37.25 -1.91 18.70
C GLY A 241 -36.03 -1.36 19.45
N ASP A 242 -35.28 -2.19 20.17
CA ASP A 242 -34.04 -1.80 20.81
C ASP A 242 -32.87 -1.83 19.78
N ILE A 243 -32.37 -0.63 19.47
CA ILE A 243 -31.29 -0.41 18.51
C ILE A 243 -30.00 0.07 19.17
N SER A 244 -29.88 -0.05 20.47
CA SER A 244 -28.70 0.40 21.24
C SER A 244 -27.40 -0.25 20.75
N SER A 245 -27.44 -1.52 20.37
CA SER A 245 -26.31 -2.27 19.78
C SER A 245 -25.84 -1.71 18.40
N PHE A 246 -26.68 -0.92 17.74
CA PHE A 246 -26.41 -0.26 16.46
C PHE A 246 -26.03 1.22 16.60
N ASN A 247 -25.66 1.68 17.80
CA ASN A 247 -25.38 3.09 18.10
C ASN A 247 -26.55 4.02 17.74
N ASN A 248 -27.78 3.55 17.90
CA ASN A 248 -29.02 4.22 17.51
C ASN A 248 -29.15 4.55 16.02
N ASP A 249 -28.43 3.81 15.16
CA ASP A 249 -28.58 3.91 13.71
C ASP A 249 -29.74 3.01 13.24
N HIS A 250 -30.91 3.62 13.05
CA HIS A 250 -32.11 2.94 12.57
C HIS A 250 -31.92 2.24 11.22
N SER A 251 -31.19 2.84 10.28
CA SER A 251 -31.04 2.26 8.94
C SER A 251 -30.22 0.97 8.96
N ARG A 252 -29.22 0.89 9.83
CA ARG A 252 -28.42 -0.33 10.03
C ARG A 252 -29.22 -1.40 10.77
N ALA A 253 -30.01 -1.01 11.77
CA ALA A 253 -30.87 -1.91 12.52
C ALA A 253 -31.95 -2.52 11.61
N ASP A 254 -32.64 -1.72 10.78
CA ASP A 254 -33.64 -2.15 9.81
C ASP A 254 -33.05 -3.18 8.84
N GLN A 255 -31.87 -2.90 8.26
CA GLN A 255 -31.21 -3.81 7.33
C GLN A 255 -30.81 -5.14 8.01
N SER A 256 -30.25 -5.06 9.22
CA SER A 256 -29.87 -6.26 9.99
C SER A 256 -31.08 -7.13 10.29
N PHE A 257 -32.18 -6.52 10.74
CA PHE A 257 -33.39 -7.25 11.02
C PHE A 257 -34.01 -7.87 9.77
N CYS A 258 -34.05 -7.15 8.64
CA CYS A 258 -34.49 -7.71 7.35
C CYS A 258 -33.60 -8.87 6.89
N ASN A 259 -32.29 -8.86 7.12
CA ASN A 259 -31.41 -9.99 6.79
C ASN A 259 -31.78 -11.23 7.64
N TYR A 260 -32.05 -11.08 8.93
CA TYR A 260 -32.54 -12.19 9.75
C TYR A 260 -33.89 -12.71 9.28
N LEU A 261 -34.84 -11.80 8.97
CA LEU A 261 -36.13 -12.19 8.46
C LEU A 261 -36.01 -12.93 7.10
N ALA A 262 -35.17 -12.45 6.20
CA ALA A 262 -34.91 -13.08 4.92
C ALA A 262 -34.39 -14.53 5.08
N PHE A 263 -33.44 -14.75 5.99
CA PHE A 263 -32.94 -16.09 6.32
C PHE A 263 -34.07 -16.99 6.84
N TRP A 264 -34.82 -16.53 7.85
CA TRP A 264 -35.80 -17.38 8.55
C TRP A 264 -37.11 -17.62 7.79
N THR A 265 -37.50 -16.67 6.91
CA THR A 265 -38.72 -16.81 6.08
C THR A 265 -38.47 -17.55 4.76
N GLY A 266 -37.24 -17.98 4.49
CA GLY A 266 -36.88 -18.58 3.21
C GLY A 266 -36.91 -17.59 2.04
N GLY A 267 -36.74 -16.29 2.30
CA GLY A 267 -36.78 -15.24 1.29
C GLY A 267 -38.17 -14.79 0.87
N ASP A 268 -39.22 -15.14 1.63
CA ASP A 268 -40.60 -14.70 1.32
C ASP A 268 -40.77 -13.21 1.61
N TYR A 269 -40.76 -12.39 0.54
CA TYR A 269 -40.88 -10.95 0.58
C TYR A 269 -42.10 -10.47 1.39
N SER A 270 -43.26 -11.04 1.14
CA SER A 270 -44.52 -10.62 1.80
C SER A 270 -44.49 -10.92 3.29
N ARG A 271 -43.88 -12.05 3.65
CA ARG A 271 -43.74 -12.46 5.03
C ARG A 271 -42.70 -11.61 5.78
N ILE A 272 -41.62 -11.23 5.12
CA ILE A 272 -40.61 -10.28 5.67
C ILE A 272 -41.27 -8.94 5.98
N ASP A 273 -42.01 -8.35 5.04
CA ASP A 273 -42.70 -7.07 5.24
C ASP A 273 -43.71 -7.17 6.38
N SER A 274 -44.52 -8.25 6.42
CA SER A 274 -45.51 -8.48 7.49
C SER A 274 -44.85 -8.56 8.87
N LEU A 275 -43.78 -9.32 9.02
CA LEU A 275 -43.07 -9.48 10.29
C LEU A 275 -42.32 -8.23 10.71
N PHE A 276 -41.74 -7.47 9.75
CA PHE A 276 -41.12 -6.18 10.04
C PHE A 276 -42.16 -5.18 10.58
N ARG A 277 -43.33 -5.09 9.96
CA ARG A 277 -44.42 -4.19 10.41
C ARG A 277 -44.97 -4.55 11.81
N ARG A 278 -44.80 -5.77 12.28
CA ARG A 278 -45.15 -6.20 13.65
C ARG A 278 -44.07 -5.88 14.67
N SER A 279 -42.88 -5.46 14.24
CA SER A 279 -41.75 -5.16 15.13
C SER A 279 -41.77 -3.72 15.66
N GLY A 280 -41.06 -3.47 16.73
CA GLY A 280 -40.84 -2.14 17.28
C GLY A 280 -39.96 -1.22 16.41
N LEU A 281 -39.41 -1.73 15.32
CA LEU A 281 -38.66 -0.94 14.32
C LEU A 281 -39.59 -0.25 13.32
N MET A 282 -40.88 -0.63 13.25
CA MET A 282 -41.83 -0.03 12.33
C MET A 282 -42.04 1.46 12.62
N ARG A 283 -41.90 2.28 11.59
CA ARG A 283 -42.12 3.73 11.61
C ARG A 283 -42.53 4.24 10.23
N ASP A 284 -43.04 5.47 10.16
CA ASP A 284 -43.57 6.08 8.91
C ASP A 284 -42.58 6.03 7.74
N LYS A 285 -41.27 6.09 8.03
CA LYS A 285 -40.22 5.97 7.02
C LYS A 285 -40.27 4.66 6.23
N TRP A 286 -40.84 3.58 6.79
CA TRP A 286 -40.94 2.30 6.10
C TRP A 286 -41.75 2.38 4.80
N ASP A 287 -42.79 3.21 4.82
CA ASP A 287 -43.69 3.44 3.69
C ASP A 287 -43.35 4.72 2.89
N GLU A 288 -42.29 5.44 3.27
CA GLU A 288 -41.81 6.62 2.55
C GLU A 288 -41.28 6.23 1.16
N VAL A 289 -41.76 6.94 0.13
CA VAL A 289 -41.44 6.64 -1.27
C VAL A 289 -40.15 7.37 -1.66
N HIS A 290 -39.16 6.60 -2.11
CA HIS A 290 -37.89 7.07 -2.67
C HIS A 290 -37.82 6.65 -4.15
N GLY A 291 -38.15 7.57 -5.06
CA GLY A 291 -38.27 7.28 -6.49
C GLY A 291 -39.51 6.42 -6.79
N GLU A 292 -39.35 5.22 -7.35
CA GLU A 292 -40.44 4.31 -7.68
C GLU A 292 -40.77 3.28 -6.58
N ARG A 293 -40.07 3.28 -5.44
CA ARG A 293 -40.17 2.22 -4.40
C ARG A 293 -40.20 2.82 -3.01
N THR A 294 -40.76 2.10 -2.05
CA THR A 294 -40.72 2.50 -0.64
C THR A 294 -39.34 2.15 -0.02
N TYR A 295 -38.99 2.85 1.06
CA TYR A 295 -37.79 2.53 1.83
C TYR A 295 -37.79 1.08 2.29
N GLY A 296 -38.93 0.54 2.76
CA GLY A 296 -39.09 -0.86 3.16
C GLY A 296 -38.84 -1.82 2.01
N ALA A 297 -39.38 -1.51 0.81
CA ALA A 297 -39.17 -2.35 -0.37
C ALA A 297 -37.67 -2.45 -0.73
N MET A 298 -36.96 -1.33 -0.72
CA MET A 298 -35.53 -1.32 -1.00
C MET A 298 -34.70 -2.08 0.05
N THR A 299 -35.09 -1.97 1.33
CA THR A 299 -34.41 -2.65 2.44
C THR A 299 -34.59 -4.17 2.35
N ILE A 300 -35.81 -4.64 2.04
CA ILE A 300 -36.12 -6.06 1.85
C ILE A 300 -35.38 -6.61 0.63
N GLU A 301 -35.40 -5.92 -0.51
CA GLU A 301 -34.70 -6.39 -1.71
C GLU A 301 -33.19 -6.51 -1.46
N LYS A 302 -32.61 -5.58 -0.74
CA LYS A 302 -31.21 -5.64 -0.36
C LYS A 302 -30.96 -6.84 0.55
N ALA A 303 -31.81 -7.12 1.53
CA ALA A 303 -31.70 -8.29 2.40
C ALA A 303 -31.78 -9.61 1.61
N LEU A 304 -32.69 -9.69 0.64
CA LEU A 304 -32.82 -10.86 -0.25
C LEU A 304 -31.58 -11.07 -1.14
N ASN A 305 -30.90 -10.02 -1.52
CA ASN A 305 -29.66 -10.10 -2.28
C ASN A 305 -28.43 -10.44 -1.41
N ASP A 306 -28.44 -10.04 -0.13
CA ASP A 306 -27.35 -10.25 0.81
C ASP A 306 -27.37 -11.66 1.44
N VAL A 307 -28.58 -12.23 1.66
CA VAL A 307 -28.74 -13.56 2.27
C VAL A 307 -28.58 -14.67 1.23
N ARG A 308 -27.60 -15.55 1.46
CA ARG A 308 -27.25 -16.67 0.56
C ARG A 308 -27.77 -18.01 1.01
N GLU A 309 -28.18 -18.15 2.28
CA GLU A 309 -28.65 -19.37 2.91
C GLU A 309 -29.97 -19.10 3.62
N TYR A 310 -30.88 -20.08 3.60
CA TYR A 310 -32.20 -19.96 4.21
C TYR A 310 -32.43 -21.06 5.26
N TYR A 311 -33.21 -20.76 6.29
CA TYR A 311 -33.56 -21.71 7.31
C TYR A 311 -34.32 -22.96 6.74
N SER A 312 -33.88 -24.18 7.12
CA SER A 312 -34.60 -25.42 6.86
C SER A 312 -34.73 -26.26 8.13
N LYS A 313 -35.86 -27.01 8.28
CA LYS A 313 -36.14 -27.85 9.46
C LYS A 313 -35.11 -28.97 9.70
N ASP A 314 -34.39 -29.38 8.66
CA ASP A 314 -33.46 -30.53 8.68
C ASP A 314 -31.98 -30.08 8.80
N PHE A 315 -31.64 -29.30 9.83
CA PHE A 315 -30.27 -28.91 10.08
C PHE A 315 -29.32 -30.08 10.43
N ASN A 316 -29.88 -31.31 10.58
CA ASN A 316 -29.11 -32.52 10.84
C ASN A 316 -28.95 -33.45 9.62
N LYS A 317 -29.46 -33.08 8.46
CA LYS A 317 -29.18 -33.78 7.18
C LYS A 317 -28.88 -32.71 6.12
N VAL A 318 -27.60 -32.47 5.90
CA VAL A 318 -27.13 -31.74 4.70
C VAL A 318 -27.42 -32.66 3.50
N THR A 319 -28.63 -32.58 2.95
CA THR A 319 -28.93 -33.03 1.59
C THR A 319 -28.81 -31.80 0.71
N LEU A 320 -27.71 -31.72 -0.03
CA LEU A 320 -27.53 -30.75 -1.10
C LEU A 320 -28.72 -30.85 -2.09
N PRO A 321 -29.21 -29.72 -2.65
CA PRO A 321 -30.30 -29.75 -3.62
C PRO A 321 -29.93 -30.64 -4.80
N HIS A 322 -30.87 -31.46 -5.24
CA HIS A 322 -30.75 -32.32 -6.41
C HIS A 322 -30.37 -31.48 -7.64
N GLU A 323 -29.25 -31.87 -8.24
CA GLU A 323 -28.79 -31.51 -9.59
C GLU A 323 -28.57 -30.04 -9.92
N SER A 324 -27.55 -29.44 -9.27
CA SER A 324 -26.86 -28.30 -9.84
C SER A 324 -26.11 -28.77 -11.11
N PRO A 325 -26.17 -28.04 -12.23
CA PRO A 325 -25.32 -28.31 -13.41
C PRO A 325 -23.84 -28.28 -13.09
N TYR A 326 -23.47 -27.77 -11.91
CA TYR A 326 -22.09 -27.72 -11.40
C TYR A 326 -21.74 -28.84 -10.40
N LYS A 327 -22.65 -29.83 -10.15
CA LYS A 327 -22.45 -30.92 -9.18
C LYS A 327 -21.14 -31.66 -9.48
N ASN A 328 -20.88 -32.01 -10.73
CA ASN A 328 -19.68 -32.71 -11.15
C ASN A 328 -18.41 -31.82 -11.00
N VAL A 329 -18.56 -30.50 -11.21
CA VAL A 329 -17.46 -29.54 -11.03
C VAL A 329 -17.15 -29.33 -9.53
N ILE A 330 -18.19 -29.18 -8.69
CA ILE A 330 -18.04 -29.03 -7.24
C ILE A 330 -17.49 -30.32 -6.62
N GLU A 331 -17.95 -31.51 -7.05
CA GLU A 331 -17.40 -32.78 -6.58
C GLU A 331 -15.94 -32.99 -7.03
N SER A 332 -15.61 -32.64 -8.26
CA SER A 332 -14.21 -32.69 -8.73
C SER A 332 -13.31 -31.71 -7.99
N VAL A 333 -13.75 -30.46 -7.82
CA VAL A 333 -13.03 -29.43 -7.07
C VAL A 333 -12.93 -29.80 -5.58
N ASN A 334 -14.00 -30.30 -4.95
CA ASN A 334 -13.95 -30.72 -3.55
C ASN A 334 -13.03 -31.91 -3.31
N ARG A 335 -12.91 -32.85 -4.26
CA ARG A 335 -11.95 -33.97 -4.12
C ARG A 335 -10.52 -33.52 -4.21
N GLU A 336 -10.22 -32.53 -5.07
CA GLU A 336 -8.85 -32.10 -5.34
C GLU A 336 -8.30 -31.10 -4.31
N TYR A 337 -9.18 -30.28 -3.67
CA TYR A 337 -8.77 -29.14 -2.85
C TYR A 337 -9.31 -29.13 -1.41
N ASN A 338 -10.01 -30.18 -0.94
CA ASN A 338 -10.46 -30.18 0.45
C ASN A 338 -9.30 -30.49 1.43
N LEU A 339 -9.35 -29.88 2.61
CA LEU A 339 -8.30 -30.02 3.62
C LEU A 339 -8.17 -31.46 4.15
N LEU A 340 -9.24 -32.25 4.17
CA LEU A 340 -9.16 -33.64 4.62
C LEU A 340 -8.27 -34.46 3.68
N GLU A 341 -8.48 -34.33 2.37
CA GLU A 341 -7.66 -35.01 1.36
C GLU A 341 -6.23 -34.50 1.34
N TYR A 342 -6.04 -33.19 1.56
CA TYR A 342 -4.71 -32.61 1.73
C TYR A 342 -3.98 -33.24 2.92
N PHE A 343 -4.61 -33.32 4.10
CA PHE A 343 -4.00 -33.93 5.28
C PHE A 343 -3.70 -35.43 5.09
N GLN A 344 -4.57 -36.15 4.38
CA GLN A 344 -4.39 -37.58 4.12
C GLN A 344 -3.26 -37.86 3.11
N ASN A 345 -3.15 -37.04 2.05
CA ASN A 345 -2.36 -37.39 0.88
C ASN A 345 -1.14 -36.47 0.62
N LYS A 346 -1.17 -35.18 1.03
CA LYS A 346 -0.17 -34.18 0.65
C LYS A 346 0.60 -33.62 1.85
N PHE A 347 -0.03 -33.46 3.00
CA PHE A 347 0.56 -32.79 4.16
C PHE A 347 1.92 -33.34 4.60
N ASN A 348 2.04 -34.65 4.72
CA ASN A 348 3.31 -35.30 5.12
C ASN A 348 4.41 -35.15 4.05
N ALA A 349 4.03 -35.10 2.78
CA ALA A 349 4.98 -34.85 1.69
C ALA A 349 5.48 -33.40 1.73
N ASP A 350 4.58 -32.46 1.99
CA ASP A 350 4.94 -31.05 2.15
C ASP A 350 5.82 -30.82 3.40
N LEU A 351 5.50 -31.43 4.53
CA LEU A 351 6.37 -31.40 5.72
C LEU A 351 7.80 -31.85 5.39
N LYS A 352 7.96 -33.02 4.74
CA LYS A 352 9.27 -33.52 4.32
C LYS A 352 9.96 -32.59 3.33
N ARG A 353 9.20 -31.98 2.39
CA ARG A 353 9.73 -31.01 1.44
C ARG A 353 10.30 -29.79 2.13
N PHE A 354 9.61 -29.28 3.16
CA PHE A 354 10.03 -28.10 3.91
C PHE A 354 11.09 -28.39 4.98
N GLU A 355 11.18 -29.63 5.48
CA GLU A 355 12.14 -30.03 6.52
C GLU A 355 13.58 -29.71 6.13
N LYS A 356 13.96 -29.92 4.86
CA LYS A 356 15.30 -29.63 4.33
C LYS A 356 15.69 -28.14 4.37
N TYR A 357 14.71 -27.24 4.47
CA TYR A 357 14.96 -25.79 4.53
C TYR A 357 15.01 -25.26 5.95
N ARG A 358 14.57 -26.04 6.95
CA ARG A 358 14.54 -25.63 8.35
C ARG A 358 15.93 -25.21 8.87
N ASP A 359 16.95 -25.86 8.41
CA ASP A 359 18.32 -25.64 8.87
C ASP A 359 19.18 -24.83 7.89
N ARG A 360 18.56 -24.33 6.81
CA ARG A 360 19.23 -23.44 5.85
C ARG A 360 19.42 -22.06 6.46
N LYS A 361 20.66 -21.61 6.59
CA LYS A 361 21.07 -20.40 7.31
C LYS A 361 21.64 -19.36 6.33
N THR A 362 21.50 -18.07 6.68
CA THR A 362 22.10 -16.96 5.94
C THR A 362 23.62 -16.85 6.16
N GLY A 363 24.11 -17.47 7.24
CA GLY A 363 25.48 -17.31 7.73
C GLY A 363 25.69 -16.05 8.59
N PHE A 364 24.63 -15.29 8.86
CA PHE A 364 24.62 -14.19 9.83
C PHE A 364 23.93 -14.67 11.12
N SER A 365 24.69 -14.89 12.19
CA SER A 365 24.22 -15.52 13.42
C SER A 365 23.03 -14.83 14.07
N ASN A 366 22.97 -13.50 14.01
CA ASN A 366 21.86 -12.71 14.55
C ASN A 366 20.56 -12.87 13.76
N ILE A 367 20.63 -13.09 12.43
CA ILE A 367 19.45 -13.41 11.59
C ILE A 367 19.07 -14.87 11.82
N ASP A 368 20.03 -15.77 11.77
CA ASP A 368 19.86 -17.22 11.81
C ASP A 368 19.28 -17.75 13.14
N LYS A 369 19.36 -16.94 14.20
CA LYS A 369 18.74 -17.19 15.51
C LYS A 369 17.20 -17.17 15.43
N TYR A 370 16.62 -16.39 14.49
CA TYR A 370 15.17 -16.13 14.44
C TYR A 370 14.50 -16.59 13.15
N THR A 371 15.25 -16.92 12.10
CA THR A 371 14.67 -17.31 10.81
C THR A 371 15.58 -18.28 10.07
N SER A 372 14.98 -19.02 9.13
CA SER A 372 15.67 -19.88 8.16
C SER A 372 15.27 -19.48 6.76
N LEU A 373 16.06 -19.84 5.74
CA LEU A 373 15.78 -19.52 4.35
C LEU A 373 14.85 -20.58 3.74
N PHE A 374 13.55 -20.29 3.75
CA PHE A 374 12.54 -21.06 3.02
C PHE A 374 12.41 -20.59 1.57
N PRO A 375 11.92 -21.47 0.66
CA PRO A 375 11.59 -21.04 -0.70
C PRO A 375 10.65 -19.84 -0.68
N GLY A 376 11.07 -18.72 -1.28
CA GLY A 376 10.35 -17.47 -1.24
C GLY A 376 11.04 -16.37 -2.02
N LEU A 377 10.32 -15.27 -2.24
CA LEU A 377 10.84 -14.05 -2.81
C LEU A 377 11.22 -13.10 -1.67
N TYR A 378 12.50 -12.76 -1.61
CA TYR A 378 13.14 -11.90 -0.62
C TYR A 378 13.55 -10.60 -1.29
N ASP A 379 13.03 -9.47 -0.84
CA ASP A 379 13.46 -8.15 -1.30
C ASP A 379 14.36 -7.49 -0.27
N LEU A 380 15.54 -7.02 -0.69
CA LEU A 380 16.47 -6.26 0.14
C LEU A 380 16.68 -4.87 -0.43
N GLY A 381 16.11 -3.88 0.23
CA GLY A 381 16.26 -2.48 -0.13
C GLY A 381 17.27 -1.73 0.73
N ALA A 382 17.93 -0.73 0.16
CA ALA A 382 18.75 0.21 0.91
C ALA A 382 19.01 1.51 0.14
N VAL A 383 19.47 2.53 0.84
CA VAL A 383 20.04 3.73 0.21
C VAL A 383 21.36 3.41 -0.49
N THR A 384 21.71 4.21 -1.49
CA THR A 384 22.98 4.08 -2.20
C THR A 384 24.17 4.13 -1.24
N SER A 385 25.14 3.26 -1.46
CA SER A 385 26.37 3.13 -0.64
C SER A 385 26.15 2.61 0.80
N ALA A 386 25.00 2.04 1.13
CA ALA A 386 24.76 1.36 2.40
C ALA A 386 25.41 -0.06 2.47
N GLY A 387 25.87 -0.57 1.32
CA GLY A 387 26.51 -1.89 1.25
C GLY A 387 25.58 -3.02 0.80
N LYS A 388 24.49 -2.74 0.08
CA LYS A 388 23.52 -3.75 -0.44
C LYS A 388 24.19 -4.94 -1.09
N THR A 389 24.90 -4.68 -2.19
CA THR A 389 25.65 -5.68 -2.96
C THR A 389 26.60 -6.46 -2.08
N THR A 390 27.36 -5.78 -1.23
CA THR A 390 28.31 -6.40 -0.31
C THR A 390 27.63 -7.32 0.72
N PHE A 391 26.48 -6.89 1.26
CA PHE A 391 25.70 -7.70 2.20
C PHE A 391 25.17 -8.97 1.54
N CYS A 392 24.56 -8.86 0.38
CA CYS A 392 24.04 -9.99 -0.38
C CYS A 392 25.15 -10.91 -0.89
N HIS A 393 26.28 -10.35 -1.35
CA HIS A 393 27.42 -11.14 -1.78
C HIS A 393 28.08 -11.90 -0.60
N GLN A 394 28.17 -11.29 0.60
CA GLN A 394 28.62 -12.00 1.78
C GLN A 394 27.66 -13.14 2.16
N MET A 395 26.34 -12.95 2.02
CA MET A 395 25.37 -14.01 2.21
C MET A 395 25.54 -15.13 1.17
N ALA A 396 25.80 -14.79 -0.10
CA ALA A 396 26.08 -15.73 -1.17
C ALA A 396 27.32 -16.58 -0.88
N ASP A 397 28.43 -15.95 -0.46
CA ASP A 397 29.65 -16.65 0.01
C ASP A 397 29.33 -17.63 1.16
N ASN A 398 28.55 -17.19 2.16
CA ASN A 398 28.20 -18.01 3.31
C ASN A 398 27.38 -19.26 2.89
N LEU A 399 26.41 -19.06 1.97
CA LEU A 399 25.55 -20.12 1.45
C LEU A 399 26.34 -21.12 0.60
N ALA A 400 27.21 -20.63 -0.29
CA ALA A 400 28.10 -21.49 -1.08
C ALA A 400 29.04 -22.31 -0.21
N ARG A 401 29.59 -21.72 0.86
CA ARG A 401 30.40 -22.40 1.87
C ARG A 401 29.60 -23.46 2.63
N ALA A 402 28.31 -23.18 2.91
CA ALA A 402 27.43 -24.15 3.56
C ALA A 402 27.01 -25.32 2.64
N GLY A 403 27.32 -25.26 1.33
CA GLY A 403 27.05 -26.30 0.36
C GLY A 403 25.91 -26.02 -0.63
N ASP A 404 25.26 -24.85 -0.53
CA ASP A 404 24.24 -24.45 -1.48
C ASP A 404 24.84 -23.94 -2.79
N TYR A 405 24.16 -24.16 -3.92
CA TYR A 405 24.51 -23.53 -5.18
C TYR A 405 23.86 -22.15 -5.26
N VAL A 406 24.64 -21.16 -5.63
CA VAL A 406 24.21 -19.75 -5.73
C VAL A 406 24.41 -19.27 -7.17
N LEU A 407 23.38 -18.63 -7.72
CA LEU A 407 23.46 -17.84 -8.95
C LEU A 407 23.36 -16.38 -8.58
N PHE A 408 24.41 -15.61 -8.81
CA PHE A 408 24.46 -14.18 -8.53
C PHE A 408 24.48 -13.39 -9.85
N PHE A 409 23.33 -12.81 -10.22
CA PHE A 409 23.21 -11.94 -11.40
C PHE A 409 23.65 -10.53 -11.02
N SER A 410 24.78 -10.11 -11.52
CA SER A 410 25.35 -8.79 -11.28
C SER A 410 25.14 -7.91 -12.50
N LEU A 411 24.30 -6.85 -12.36
CA LEU A 411 24.02 -5.87 -13.38
C LEU A 411 24.88 -4.59 -13.23
N GLU A 412 25.60 -4.47 -12.11
CA GLU A 412 26.36 -3.24 -11.78
C GLU A 412 27.86 -3.51 -11.63
N GLN A 413 28.26 -4.66 -11.10
CA GLN A 413 29.66 -4.99 -10.79
C GLN A 413 30.16 -6.19 -11.58
N THR A 414 31.44 -6.18 -11.91
CA THR A 414 32.10 -7.29 -12.60
C THR A 414 32.39 -8.45 -11.66
N GLU A 415 32.58 -9.64 -12.20
CA GLU A 415 33.05 -10.84 -11.46
C GLU A 415 34.35 -10.53 -10.71
N PHE A 416 35.30 -9.83 -11.35
CA PHE A 416 36.55 -9.44 -10.72
C PHE A 416 36.36 -8.52 -9.51
N GLU A 417 35.40 -7.60 -9.56
CA GLU A 417 35.10 -6.73 -8.42
C GLU A 417 34.46 -7.52 -7.26
N LEU A 418 33.51 -8.39 -7.54
CA LEU A 418 32.86 -9.24 -6.52
C LEU A 418 33.86 -10.23 -5.92
N ALA A 419 34.66 -10.94 -6.73
CA ALA A 419 35.70 -11.83 -6.24
C ALA A 419 36.72 -11.09 -5.36
N SER A 420 37.13 -9.87 -5.76
CA SER A 420 38.03 -9.04 -4.95
C SER A 420 37.43 -8.68 -3.59
N LYS A 421 36.12 -8.44 -3.52
CA LYS A 421 35.38 -8.19 -2.26
C LYS A 421 35.35 -9.44 -1.38
N GLY A 422 35.09 -10.61 -1.95
CA GLY A 422 35.13 -11.89 -1.24
C GLY A 422 36.50 -12.15 -0.63
N LEU A 423 37.57 -11.96 -1.40
CA LEU A 423 38.95 -12.12 -0.92
C LEU A 423 39.29 -11.10 0.17
N SER A 424 38.92 -9.83 0.01
CA SER A 424 39.12 -8.78 1.02
C SER A 424 38.45 -9.16 2.33
N ARG A 425 37.20 -9.60 2.27
CA ARG A 425 36.41 -10.08 3.41
C ARG A 425 37.08 -11.23 4.15
N LEU A 426 37.59 -12.24 3.43
CA LEU A 426 38.30 -13.35 4.02
C LEU A 426 39.57 -12.91 4.74
N THR A 427 40.37 -12.02 4.15
CA THR A 427 41.57 -11.50 4.82
C THR A 427 41.21 -10.77 6.12
N ALA A 428 40.09 -10.01 6.14
CA ALA A 428 39.61 -9.28 7.31
C ALA A 428 38.99 -10.20 8.38
N THR A 429 38.36 -11.30 7.97
CA THR A 429 37.83 -12.30 8.88
C THR A 429 38.97 -13.04 9.61
N GLU A 430 40.10 -13.30 8.92
CA GLU A 430 41.28 -13.85 9.53
C GLU A 430 41.91 -12.86 10.54
N SER A 431 42.12 -11.61 10.13
CA SER A 431 42.64 -10.55 10.99
C SER A 431 42.43 -9.17 10.38
N LEU A 432 41.76 -8.28 11.09
CA LEU A 432 41.60 -6.89 10.67
C LEU A 432 42.93 -6.15 10.53
N PHE A 433 43.96 -6.55 11.26
CA PHE A 433 45.28 -5.92 11.21
C PHE A 433 46.03 -6.25 9.91
N SER A 434 45.90 -7.49 9.39
CA SER A 434 46.52 -7.92 8.14
C SER A 434 45.60 -7.86 6.92
N ALA A 435 44.40 -7.34 7.10
CA ALA A 435 43.40 -7.26 6.06
C ALA A 435 43.88 -6.41 4.87
N VAL A 436 43.45 -6.82 3.67
CA VAL A 436 43.75 -6.13 2.42
C VAL A 436 42.45 -5.70 1.75
N SER A 437 42.30 -4.41 1.44
CA SER A 437 41.10 -3.89 0.81
C SER A 437 40.89 -4.48 -0.59
N SER A 438 39.62 -4.61 -1.01
CA SER A 438 39.27 -5.06 -2.36
C SER A 438 39.88 -4.15 -3.44
N ILE A 439 40.00 -2.86 -3.16
CA ILE A 439 40.68 -1.90 -4.06
C ILE A 439 42.17 -2.21 -4.21
N ASP A 440 42.87 -2.52 -3.12
CA ASP A 440 44.30 -2.84 -3.16
C ASP A 440 44.54 -4.18 -3.83
N ILE A 441 43.67 -5.18 -3.63
CA ILE A 441 43.70 -6.47 -4.34
C ILE A 441 43.59 -6.22 -5.85
N ARG A 442 42.64 -5.41 -6.28
CA ARG A 442 42.47 -5.05 -7.70
C ARG A 442 43.67 -4.27 -8.28
N LYS A 443 44.41 -3.57 -7.44
CA LYS A 443 45.66 -2.91 -7.81
C LYS A 443 46.87 -3.85 -7.80
N GLY A 444 46.67 -5.16 -7.56
CA GLY A 444 47.72 -6.17 -7.60
C GLY A 444 48.44 -6.40 -6.27
N ARG A 445 47.93 -5.90 -5.13
CA ARG A 445 48.48 -6.18 -3.80
C ARG A 445 48.12 -7.60 -3.34
N ILE A 446 48.93 -8.57 -3.72
CA ILE A 446 48.75 -10.00 -3.39
C ILE A 446 49.67 -10.38 -2.24
N THR A 447 49.22 -10.21 -1.02
CA THR A 447 49.93 -10.61 0.21
C THR A 447 49.71 -12.08 0.50
N ASP A 448 50.42 -12.63 1.52
CA ASP A 448 50.21 -14.00 1.92
C ASP A 448 48.80 -14.24 2.51
N ALA A 449 48.22 -13.25 3.17
CA ALA A 449 46.82 -13.28 3.58
C ALA A 449 45.87 -13.44 2.38
N VAL A 450 46.12 -12.72 1.29
CA VAL A 450 45.32 -12.86 0.05
C VAL A 450 45.50 -14.21 -0.59
N LYS A 451 46.73 -14.76 -0.61
CA LYS A 451 46.96 -16.13 -1.12
C LYS A 451 46.22 -17.18 -0.30
N ARG A 452 46.18 -17.06 1.04
CA ARG A 452 45.39 -17.96 1.90
C ARG A 452 43.90 -17.82 1.59
N ALA A 453 43.43 -16.58 1.49
CA ALA A 453 42.04 -16.30 1.16
C ALA A 453 41.61 -16.92 -0.20
N ILE A 454 42.48 -16.88 -1.22
CA ILE A 454 42.26 -17.56 -2.50
C ILE A 454 42.16 -19.07 -2.31
N GLY A 455 43.06 -19.65 -1.47
CA GLY A 455 43.03 -21.09 -1.14
C GLY A 455 41.74 -21.51 -0.45
N GLU A 456 41.24 -20.69 0.47
CA GLU A 456 39.96 -20.90 1.16
C GLU A 456 38.78 -20.75 0.21
N TYR A 457 38.77 -19.69 -0.62
CA TYR A 457 37.66 -19.40 -1.57
C TYR A 457 37.49 -20.56 -2.58
N LYS A 458 38.58 -21.15 -3.04
CA LYS A 458 38.55 -22.30 -3.97
C LYS A 458 37.79 -23.51 -3.43
N GLN A 459 37.61 -23.64 -2.12
CA GLN A 459 36.90 -24.79 -1.51
C GLN A 459 35.38 -24.74 -1.77
N PHE A 460 34.82 -23.59 -2.04
CA PHE A 460 33.39 -23.43 -2.28
C PHE A 460 33.04 -22.65 -3.58
N ALA A 461 34.02 -22.10 -4.29
CA ALA A 461 33.82 -21.29 -5.49
C ALA A 461 33.04 -22.00 -6.63
N GLU A 462 33.08 -23.33 -6.71
CA GLU A 462 32.29 -24.09 -7.68
C GLU A 462 30.78 -23.95 -7.46
N ARG A 463 30.36 -23.55 -6.26
CA ARG A 463 28.95 -23.39 -5.90
C ARG A 463 28.45 -21.96 -6.03
N GLU A 464 29.35 -21.00 -6.19
CA GLU A 464 29.00 -19.60 -6.39
C GLU A 464 29.27 -19.19 -7.83
N ILE A 465 28.19 -19.01 -8.59
CA ILE A 465 28.24 -18.71 -10.01
C ILE A 465 27.82 -17.24 -10.19
N ILE A 466 28.82 -16.38 -10.45
CA ILE A 466 28.61 -14.98 -10.75
C ILE A 466 28.33 -14.85 -12.24
N ILE A 467 27.21 -14.19 -12.59
CA ILE A 467 26.81 -13.95 -13.96
C ILE A 467 26.83 -12.44 -14.19
N GLU A 468 27.85 -11.99 -14.94
CA GLU A 468 27.91 -10.61 -15.40
C GLU A 468 26.81 -10.35 -16.43
N CYS A 469 25.91 -9.44 -16.08
CA CYS A 469 24.83 -9.03 -16.96
C CYS A 469 25.25 -7.80 -17.76
N GLY A 470 25.32 -7.93 -19.06
CA GLY A 470 25.64 -6.83 -19.97
C GLY A 470 24.53 -5.77 -20.02
N PHE A 471 24.90 -4.60 -20.54
CA PHE A 471 23.91 -3.54 -20.80
C PHE A 471 22.82 -4.05 -21.73
N GLY A 472 21.56 -3.92 -21.35
CA GLY A 472 20.41 -4.44 -22.10
C GLY A 472 19.93 -5.83 -21.67
N THR A 473 20.47 -6.41 -20.60
CA THR A 473 19.95 -7.67 -20.04
C THR A 473 18.49 -7.53 -19.69
N THR A 474 17.65 -8.41 -20.26
CA THR A 474 16.21 -8.45 -20.02
C THR A 474 15.85 -9.45 -18.92
N ILE A 475 14.64 -9.30 -18.38
CA ILE A 475 14.09 -10.26 -17.42
C ILE A 475 14.10 -11.69 -17.96
N ASP A 476 13.70 -11.89 -19.23
CA ASP A 476 13.62 -13.21 -19.87
C ASP A 476 14.98 -13.91 -19.89
N THR A 477 16.06 -13.17 -20.17
CA THR A 477 17.43 -13.72 -20.12
C THR A 477 17.78 -14.30 -18.76
N ILE A 478 17.41 -13.60 -17.68
CA ILE A 478 17.66 -14.05 -16.31
C ILE A 478 16.83 -15.29 -16.00
N LEU A 479 15.50 -15.23 -16.28
CA LEU A 479 14.59 -16.34 -16.04
C LEU A 479 15.02 -17.62 -16.77
N ASP A 480 15.38 -17.50 -18.06
CA ASP A 480 15.83 -18.61 -18.89
C ASP A 480 17.17 -19.19 -18.42
N THR A 481 18.06 -18.36 -17.89
CA THR A 481 19.34 -18.83 -17.35
C THR A 481 19.13 -19.66 -16.11
N VAL A 482 18.24 -19.22 -15.19
CA VAL A 482 17.90 -20.01 -13.98
C VAL A 482 17.24 -21.33 -14.37
N LYS A 483 16.26 -21.31 -15.28
CA LYS A 483 15.59 -22.54 -15.77
C LYS A 483 16.57 -23.51 -16.38
N ARG A 484 17.44 -23.04 -17.31
CA ARG A 484 18.46 -23.87 -17.94
C ARG A 484 19.44 -24.48 -16.94
N PHE A 485 19.78 -23.75 -15.85
CA PHE A 485 20.60 -24.32 -14.78
C PHE A 485 19.87 -25.46 -14.09
N ILE A 486 18.62 -25.27 -13.73
CA ILE A 486 17.80 -26.31 -13.06
C ILE A 486 17.64 -27.52 -13.97
N ASP A 487 17.29 -27.32 -15.24
CA ASP A 487 17.05 -28.40 -16.21
C ASP A 487 18.31 -29.25 -16.46
N ARG A 488 19.48 -28.61 -16.46
CA ARG A 488 20.75 -29.32 -16.71
C ARG A 488 21.30 -30.04 -15.47
N THR A 489 21.09 -29.50 -14.30
CA THR A 489 21.73 -29.99 -13.07
C THR A 489 20.78 -30.72 -12.13
N GLY A 490 19.47 -30.50 -12.26
CA GLY A 490 18.47 -30.93 -11.27
C GLY A 490 18.57 -30.19 -9.93
N ILE A 491 19.46 -29.20 -9.81
CA ILE A 491 19.73 -28.45 -8.57
C ILE A 491 18.90 -27.18 -8.56
N LYS A 492 18.27 -26.88 -7.41
CA LYS A 492 17.55 -25.63 -7.16
C LYS A 492 18.50 -24.63 -6.51
N PRO A 493 19.04 -23.65 -7.27
CA PRO A 493 20.00 -22.70 -6.73
C PRO A 493 19.29 -21.64 -5.88
N ILE A 494 20.06 -20.97 -5.01
CA ILE A 494 19.66 -19.70 -4.43
C ILE A 494 20.04 -18.60 -5.41
N VAL A 495 19.08 -17.74 -5.74
CA VAL A 495 19.25 -16.73 -6.81
C VAL A 495 19.33 -15.34 -6.19
N PHE A 496 20.36 -14.57 -6.56
CA PHE A 496 20.47 -13.15 -6.25
C PHE A 496 20.44 -12.32 -7.54
N VAL A 497 19.72 -11.19 -7.53
CA VAL A 497 19.65 -10.25 -8.67
C VAL A 497 20.00 -8.85 -8.17
N ASP A 498 21.15 -8.32 -8.59
CA ASP A 498 21.69 -7.03 -8.16
C ASP A 498 21.85 -6.07 -9.36
N TYR A 499 20.93 -5.15 -9.60
CA TYR A 499 19.72 -4.83 -8.86
C TYR A 499 18.52 -4.66 -9.82
N LEU A 500 17.32 -4.83 -9.27
CA LEU A 500 16.06 -4.93 -10.00
C LEU A 500 15.77 -3.77 -10.97
N GLN A 501 16.10 -2.54 -10.59
CA GLN A 501 15.74 -1.34 -11.36
C GLN A 501 16.57 -1.11 -12.64
N ILE A 502 17.65 -1.87 -12.87
CA ILE A 502 18.45 -1.78 -14.10
C ILE A 502 17.99 -2.78 -15.17
N ILE A 503 17.16 -3.75 -14.81
CA ILE A 503 16.68 -4.75 -15.75
C ILE A 503 15.85 -4.05 -16.83
N HIS A 504 16.26 -4.22 -18.09
CA HIS A 504 15.55 -3.63 -19.22
C HIS A 504 14.20 -4.33 -19.47
N PRO A 505 13.12 -3.55 -19.71
CA PRO A 505 11.85 -4.11 -20.16
C PRO A 505 12.02 -4.74 -21.54
N VAL A 506 11.22 -5.77 -21.85
CA VAL A 506 11.21 -6.40 -23.16
C VAL A 506 10.71 -5.41 -24.21
N GLU A 507 11.39 -5.29 -25.36
CA GLU A 507 11.08 -4.29 -26.41
C GLU A 507 9.61 -4.29 -26.88
N SER A 508 8.94 -5.45 -26.84
CA SER A 508 7.52 -5.57 -27.19
C SER A 508 6.57 -4.87 -26.20
N SER A 509 7.05 -4.57 -24.98
CA SER A 509 6.26 -3.95 -23.89
C SER A 509 6.45 -2.42 -23.81
N LEU A 510 7.43 -1.86 -24.52
CA LEU A 510 7.88 -0.45 -24.39
C LEU A 510 6.86 0.60 -24.82
N LYS A 511 5.77 0.24 -25.48
CA LYS A 511 4.90 1.27 -26.08
C LYS A 511 4.01 2.02 -25.10
N HIS A 512 3.83 1.55 -23.83
CA HIS A 512 2.92 2.20 -22.84
C HIS A 512 3.21 1.91 -21.35
N GLN A 513 4.41 1.47 -20.95
CA GLN A 513 4.70 1.14 -19.54
C GLN A 513 5.54 2.22 -18.86
N THR A 514 5.11 2.63 -17.67
CA THR A 514 5.94 3.44 -16.78
C THR A 514 7.09 2.59 -16.20
N THR A 515 8.16 3.23 -15.71
CA THR A 515 9.25 2.53 -14.99
C THR A 515 8.73 1.69 -13.84
N GLN A 516 7.65 2.14 -13.19
CA GLN A 516 7.01 1.44 -12.07
C GLN A 516 6.29 0.18 -12.55
N ASP A 517 5.54 0.25 -13.66
CA ASP A 517 4.86 -0.91 -14.24
C ASP A 517 5.86 -1.99 -14.67
N ALA A 518 7.02 -1.57 -15.19
CA ALA A 518 8.11 -2.49 -15.55
C ALA A 518 8.66 -3.21 -14.32
N ILE A 519 8.93 -2.48 -13.22
CA ILE A 519 9.40 -3.07 -11.95
C ILE A 519 8.35 -4.06 -11.41
N ASP A 520 7.08 -3.68 -11.38
CA ASP A 520 5.99 -4.54 -10.90
C ASP A 520 5.86 -5.81 -11.75
N SER A 521 6.03 -5.68 -13.07
CA SER A 521 6.05 -6.82 -14.00
C SER A 521 7.23 -7.76 -13.72
N HIS A 522 8.43 -7.20 -13.50
CA HIS A 522 9.62 -7.99 -13.17
C HIS A 522 9.45 -8.73 -11.84
N VAL A 523 8.96 -8.07 -10.78
CA VAL A 523 8.70 -8.70 -9.48
C VAL A 523 7.72 -9.86 -9.62
N LYS A 524 6.63 -9.70 -10.38
CA LYS A 524 5.66 -10.77 -10.66
C LYS A 524 6.29 -11.93 -11.44
N ALA A 525 7.14 -11.65 -12.41
CA ALA A 525 7.83 -12.68 -13.19
C ALA A 525 8.82 -13.49 -12.34
N PHE A 526 9.58 -12.82 -11.46
CA PHE A 526 10.45 -13.48 -10.49
C PHE A 526 9.64 -14.30 -9.47
N LYS A 527 8.50 -13.78 -9.00
CA LYS A 527 7.61 -14.53 -8.10
C LYS A 527 7.07 -15.79 -8.76
N LYS A 528 6.69 -15.71 -10.03
CA LYS A 528 6.24 -16.87 -10.80
C LYS A 528 7.35 -17.93 -10.89
N LEU A 529 8.56 -17.53 -11.29
CA LEU A 529 9.72 -18.43 -11.34
C LEU A 529 9.99 -19.09 -9.98
N GLN A 530 9.93 -18.28 -8.92
CA GLN A 530 10.16 -18.73 -7.53
C GLN A 530 9.16 -19.82 -7.11
N VAL A 531 7.86 -19.58 -7.38
CA VAL A 531 6.79 -20.53 -7.00
C VAL A 531 6.86 -21.82 -7.82
N GLU A 532 7.06 -21.72 -9.14
CA GLU A 532 7.12 -22.86 -10.05
C GLU A 532 8.29 -23.82 -9.72
N ASN A 533 9.38 -23.29 -9.14
CA ASN A 533 10.61 -24.06 -8.90
C ASN A 533 10.97 -24.22 -7.43
N ASP A 534 10.19 -23.73 -6.47
CA ASP A 534 10.52 -23.72 -5.02
C ASP A 534 11.89 -23.07 -4.74
N LEU A 535 12.17 -21.90 -5.29
CA LEU A 535 13.45 -21.23 -5.15
C LEU A 535 13.48 -20.28 -3.96
N VAL A 536 14.69 -20.06 -3.41
CA VAL A 536 15.02 -18.87 -2.62
C VAL A 536 15.57 -17.84 -3.58
N LEU A 537 14.89 -16.70 -3.73
CA LEU A 537 15.23 -15.66 -4.69
C LEU A 537 15.31 -14.31 -4.00
N PHE A 538 16.49 -13.68 -4.05
CA PHE A 538 16.75 -12.34 -3.51
C PHE A 538 16.75 -11.31 -4.63
N LEU A 539 15.89 -10.29 -4.50
CA LEU A 539 15.93 -9.09 -5.32
C LEU A 539 16.56 -7.95 -4.52
N ILE A 540 17.58 -7.33 -5.08
CA ILE A 540 18.21 -6.16 -4.47
C ILE A 540 17.57 -4.91 -5.07
N CYS A 541 17.11 -3.99 -4.21
CA CYS A 541 16.37 -2.81 -4.56
C CYS A 541 17.04 -1.53 -4.05
N SER A 542 16.85 -0.43 -4.76
CA SER A 542 17.28 0.89 -4.31
C SER A 542 16.11 1.68 -3.71
N PHE A 543 16.37 2.43 -2.64
CA PHE A 543 15.39 3.31 -2.02
C PHE A 543 15.20 4.61 -2.80
N ASN A 544 14.04 5.23 -2.61
CA ASN A 544 13.76 6.59 -3.04
C ASN A 544 14.68 7.59 -2.31
N ARG A 545 15.12 8.64 -3.02
CA ARG A 545 16.04 9.64 -2.45
C ARG A 545 15.46 10.47 -1.31
N GLN A 546 14.14 10.46 -1.13
CA GLN A 546 13.44 11.26 -0.10
C GLN A 546 13.64 10.72 1.33
N ASN A 547 14.02 9.44 1.50
CA ASN A 547 14.07 8.76 2.80
C ASN A 547 15.47 8.67 3.43
N TYR A 548 16.39 9.59 3.09
CA TYR A 548 17.77 9.54 3.60
C TYR A 548 17.92 9.91 5.08
N LEU A 549 16.87 10.36 5.76
CA LEU A 549 16.90 10.81 7.15
C LEU A 549 15.78 10.24 8.00
N THR A 550 15.00 9.31 7.46
CA THR A 550 13.90 8.63 8.16
C THR A 550 14.20 7.13 8.25
N THR A 551 13.65 6.49 9.26
CA THR A 551 13.65 5.03 9.33
C THR A 551 13.01 4.48 8.08
N ALA A 552 13.63 3.47 7.47
CA ALA A 552 13.10 2.84 6.26
C ALA A 552 11.78 2.11 6.55
N ASP A 553 10.85 2.22 5.62
CA ASP A 553 9.55 1.58 5.58
C ASP A 553 9.25 1.04 4.17
N PHE A 554 8.04 0.56 3.90
CA PHE A 554 7.65 0.09 2.57
C PHE A 554 7.66 1.22 1.53
N GLU A 555 7.31 2.45 1.89
CA GLU A 555 7.32 3.62 1.00
C GLU A 555 8.75 4.01 0.57
N SER A 556 9.74 3.52 1.30
CA SER A 556 11.16 3.76 0.98
C SER A 556 11.61 3.03 -0.29
N PHE A 557 10.93 1.96 -0.70
CA PHE A 557 11.29 1.20 -1.89
C PHE A 557 10.83 1.93 -3.16
N LYS A 558 11.71 2.04 -4.13
CA LYS A 558 11.36 2.59 -5.44
C LYS A 558 10.51 1.58 -6.21
N GLY A 559 9.23 1.90 -6.45
CA GLY A 559 8.25 0.96 -7.01
C GLY A 559 7.52 0.12 -5.94
N SER A 560 7.21 0.71 -4.78
CA SER A 560 6.82 0.01 -3.54
C SER A 560 5.60 -0.92 -3.63
N GLY A 561 4.61 -0.63 -4.47
CA GLY A 561 3.36 -1.40 -4.49
C GLY A 561 3.57 -2.88 -4.86
N GLY A 562 4.30 -3.18 -5.93
CA GLY A 562 4.56 -4.55 -6.37
C GLY A 562 5.41 -5.36 -5.36
N ILE A 563 6.39 -4.71 -4.73
CA ILE A 563 7.29 -5.33 -3.75
C ILE A 563 6.52 -5.70 -2.48
N GLU A 564 5.78 -4.75 -1.88
CA GLU A 564 5.04 -4.98 -0.64
C GLU A 564 4.06 -6.15 -0.73
N TYR A 565 3.29 -6.23 -1.84
CA TYR A 565 2.26 -7.26 -1.99
C TYR A 565 2.83 -8.62 -2.42
N THR A 566 3.90 -8.64 -3.21
CA THR A 566 4.38 -9.86 -3.90
C THR A 566 5.47 -10.58 -3.12
N ALA A 567 6.39 -9.86 -2.46
CA ALA A 567 7.47 -10.46 -1.70
C ALA A 567 6.97 -11.25 -0.47
N ASP A 568 7.66 -12.32 -0.14
CA ASP A 568 7.40 -13.10 1.08
C ASP A 568 8.16 -12.52 2.28
N VAL A 569 9.33 -11.97 2.01
CA VAL A 569 10.17 -11.31 3.02
C VAL A 569 10.70 -10.00 2.45
N VAL A 570 10.65 -8.93 3.24
CA VAL A 570 11.16 -7.61 2.87
C VAL A 570 12.12 -7.13 3.94
N TYR A 571 13.35 -6.90 3.53
CA TYR A 571 14.42 -6.36 4.36
C TYR A 571 14.83 -4.96 3.93
N ALA A 572 15.09 -4.09 4.89
CA ALA A 572 15.62 -2.75 4.66
C ALA A 572 16.96 -2.57 5.38
N LEU A 573 18.04 -2.37 4.63
CA LEU A 573 19.38 -2.15 5.17
C LEU A 573 19.65 -0.65 5.28
N GLN A 574 19.95 -0.16 6.50
CA GLN A 574 20.21 1.26 6.74
C GLN A 574 21.28 1.50 7.80
N LEU A 575 21.82 2.73 7.83
CA LEU A 575 22.62 3.18 8.98
C LEU A 575 21.73 3.29 10.22
N ARG A 576 22.20 2.84 11.38
CA ARG A 576 21.50 3.01 12.66
C ARG A 576 21.20 4.49 12.97
N ALA A 577 22.08 5.39 12.54
CA ALA A 577 21.91 6.83 12.64
C ALA A 577 20.71 7.38 11.85
N MET A 578 20.05 6.59 10.99
CA MET A 578 18.82 6.98 10.27
C MET A 578 17.56 6.69 11.06
N ASN A 579 17.63 5.88 12.12
CA ASN A 579 16.46 5.56 12.94
C ASN A 579 15.94 6.81 13.65
N ALA A 580 14.69 7.17 13.39
CA ALA A 580 14.04 8.36 13.93
C ALA A 580 14.00 8.37 15.47
N ALA A 581 13.97 7.19 16.11
CA ALA A 581 13.95 7.05 17.58
C ALA A 581 15.25 7.52 18.27
N ILE A 582 16.34 7.72 17.52
CA ILE A 582 17.62 8.20 18.04
C ILE A 582 17.58 9.71 18.32
N PHE A 583 16.81 10.45 17.52
CA PHE A 583 16.75 11.89 17.60
C PHE A 583 15.70 12.36 18.60
N ASP A 584 16.06 13.34 19.43
CA ASP A 584 15.08 14.06 20.22
C ASP A 584 14.17 14.92 19.31
N LYS A 585 13.03 15.34 19.84
CA LYS A 585 12.05 16.16 19.10
C LYS A 585 12.60 17.53 18.68
N GLU A 586 13.63 18.00 19.37
CA GLU A 586 14.21 19.34 19.22
C GLU A 586 15.40 19.36 18.25
N ALA A 587 15.97 18.20 17.89
CA ALA A 587 17.11 18.14 16.99
C ALA A 587 16.75 18.68 15.60
N ASN A 588 17.48 19.68 15.15
CA ASN A 588 17.24 20.29 13.84
C ASN A 588 17.72 19.40 12.69
N LEU A 589 17.18 19.63 11.49
CA LEU A 589 17.44 18.83 10.31
C LEU A 589 18.91 18.85 9.85
N VAL A 590 19.61 19.98 10.07
CA VAL A 590 21.02 20.14 9.68
C VAL A 590 21.89 19.23 10.55
N THR A 591 21.69 19.27 11.88
CA THR A 591 22.40 18.41 12.84
C THR A 591 22.17 16.92 12.53
N LYS A 592 20.92 16.54 12.26
CA LYS A 592 20.58 15.14 11.85
C LYS A 592 21.35 14.73 10.59
N ARG A 593 21.36 15.57 9.55
CA ARG A 593 22.07 15.28 8.30
C ARG A 593 23.57 15.11 8.50
N LEU A 594 24.18 15.98 9.30
CA LEU A 594 25.61 15.92 9.58
C LEU A 594 25.98 14.70 10.41
N PHE A 595 25.16 14.33 11.40
CA PHE A 595 25.35 13.09 12.16
C PHE A 595 25.28 11.85 11.26
N VAL A 596 24.25 11.74 10.43
CA VAL A 596 24.12 10.63 9.46
C VAL A 596 25.32 10.60 8.49
N HIS A 597 25.80 11.75 8.04
CA HIS A 597 26.99 11.83 7.21
C HIS A 597 28.26 11.37 7.95
N THR A 598 28.41 11.72 9.21
CA THR A 598 29.52 11.24 10.06
C THR A 598 29.44 9.73 10.26
N ALA A 599 28.25 9.20 10.58
CA ALA A 599 28.04 7.77 10.73
C ALA A 599 28.33 6.98 9.43
N LYS A 600 28.06 7.58 8.26
CA LYS A 600 28.39 6.99 6.95
C LYS A 600 29.90 6.84 6.72
N ASN A 601 30.73 7.68 7.36
CA ASN A 601 32.19 7.66 7.25
C ASN A 601 32.86 6.96 8.43
N ALA A 602 32.10 6.47 9.41
CA ALA A 602 32.63 5.73 10.56
C ALA A 602 33.25 4.39 10.16
N LYS A 603 34.18 3.90 10.99
CA LYS A 603 34.90 2.63 10.82
C LYS A 603 34.92 1.87 12.17
N PRO A 604 34.10 0.83 12.34
CA PRO A 604 33.07 0.35 11.42
C PRO A 604 31.83 1.27 11.34
N ARG A 605 31.05 1.12 10.28
CA ARG A 605 29.71 1.71 10.20
C ARG A 605 28.72 0.87 11.02
N LYS A 606 27.91 1.52 11.81
CA LYS A 606 26.83 0.87 12.53
C LYS A 606 25.62 0.73 11.61
N ILE A 607 25.31 -0.50 11.23
CA ILE A 607 24.23 -0.83 10.30
C ILE A 607 23.13 -1.59 11.06
N GLU A 608 21.89 -1.39 10.63
CA GLU A 608 20.76 -2.26 11.00
C GLU A 608 20.04 -2.76 9.76
N LEU A 609 19.58 -4.00 9.84
CA LEU A 609 18.68 -4.62 8.88
C LEU A 609 17.31 -4.73 9.52
N LEU A 610 16.33 -4.06 8.93
CA LEU A 610 14.93 -4.08 9.37
C LEU A 610 14.19 -5.19 8.62
N GLY A 611 13.52 -6.08 9.32
CA GLY A 611 12.61 -7.07 8.75
C GLY A 611 11.21 -6.51 8.67
N LEU A 612 10.86 -5.77 7.62
CA LEU A 612 9.56 -5.13 7.46
C LEU A 612 8.43 -6.13 7.24
N LYS A 613 8.71 -7.22 6.55
CA LYS A 613 7.78 -8.33 6.29
C LYS A 613 8.51 -9.66 6.37
N ASN A 614 7.90 -10.67 7.00
CA ASN A 614 8.45 -12.02 7.01
C ASN A 614 7.32 -13.04 7.16
N ARG A 615 7.03 -13.78 6.07
CA ARG A 615 6.03 -14.87 6.09
C ARG A 615 6.51 -16.12 6.79
N TYR A 616 7.83 -16.27 6.99
CA TYR A 616 8.45 -17.46 7.55
C TYR A 616 8.92 -17.28 8.99
N GLY A 617 8.66 -16.11 9.60
CA GLY A 617 9.10 -15.80 10.94
C GLY A 617 8.51 -14.49 11.48
N ARG A 618 9.21 -13.87 12.43
CA ARG A 618 8.78 -12.58 13.00
C ARG A 618 8.99 -11.45 12.00
N ALA A 619 7.97 -10.62 11.81
CA ALA A 619 8.09 -9.33 11.16
C ALA A 619 8.47 -8.24 12.18
N ASN A 620 8.80 -7.05 11.71
CA ASN A 620 9.20 -5.90 12.53
C ASN A 620 10.39 -6.22 13.46
N THR A 621 11.39 -6.92 12.91
CA THR A 621 12.62 -7.28 13.59
C THR A 621 13.77 -6.36 13.19
N ARG A 622 14.72 -6.16 14.07
CA ARG A 622 15.93 -5.39 13.80
C ARG A 622 17.16 -6.26 14.08
N TYR A 623 18.06 -6.33 13.11
CA TYR A 623 19.31 -7.06 13.21
C TYR A 623 20.47 -6.08 13.08
N PHE A 624 21.47 -6.17 13.93
CA PHE A 624 22.55 -5.18 14.05
C PHE A 624 23.87 -5.73 13.54
N PHE A 625 24.64 -4.83 12.88
CA PHE A 625 25.93 -5.18 12.27
C PHE A 625 26.95 -4.07 12.44
N ASP A 626 28.21 -4.46 12.56
CA ASP A 626 29.39 -3.63 12.32
C ASP A 626 29.84 -3.86 10.87
N TYR A 627 29.80 -2.83 10.03
CA TYR A 627 30.19 -2.90 8.63
C TYR A 627 31.55 -2.23 8.40
N TYR A 628 32.56 -3.05 8.15
CA TYR A 628 33.91 -2.61 7.75
C TYR A 628 33.94 -2.42 6.24
N SER A 629 33.54 -1.23 5.79
CA SER A 629 33.38 -0.93 4.36
C SER A 629 34.69 -0.95 3.55
N GLU A 630 35.84 -0.84 4.21
CA GLU A 630 37.17 -0.99 3.60
C GLU A 630 37.46 -2.42 3.16
N PHE A 631 36.90 -3.39 3.89
CA PHE A 631 37.11 -4.82 3.69
C PHE A 631 35.87 -5.58 3.23
N ASP A 632 34.82 -4.86 2.87
CA ASP A 632 33.56 -5.46 2.41
C ASP A 632 32.98 -6.51 3.40
N LEU A 633 33.14 -6.27 4.73
CA LEU A 633 32.81 -7.23 5.79
C LEU A 633 31.72 -6.71 6.73
N PHE A 634 30.62 -7.45 6.83
CA PHE A 634 29.57 -7.29 7.84
C PHE A 634 29.79 -8.30 8.97
N ILE A 635 29.92 -7.81 10.19
CA ILE A 635 30.01 -8.65 11.41
C ILE A 635 28.69 -8.51 12.18
N PRO A 636 27.95 -9.62 12.39
CA PRO A 636 26.70 -9.57 13.17
C PRO A 636 27.00 -9.18 14.63
N ARG A 637 26.10 -8.39 15.21
CA ARG A 637 26.12 -8.03 16.62
C ARG A 637 24.90 -8.63 17.31
N ASP A 638 25.13 -9.39 18.38
CA ASP A 638 24.06 -9.96 19.23
C ASP A 638 23.79 -8.98 20.39
N ILE A 639 23.09 -7.90 20.09
CA ILE A 639 22.67 -6.85 21.04
C ILE A 639 21.16 -6.63 20.93
N GLU A 640 20.53 -6.27 22.05
CA GLU A 640 19.11 -5.97 22.09
C GLU A 640 18.81 -4.56 21.54
N GLU A 641 17.58 -4.35 21.04
CA GLU A 641 17.17 -3.06 20.44
C GLU A 641 17.37 -1.86 21.37
N PRO A 642 16.98 -1.91 22.67
CA PRO A 642 17.21 -0.77 23.57
C PRO A 642 18.68 -0.44 23.78
N GLU A 643 19.55 -1.45 23.82
CA GLU A 643 20.99 -1.27 23.95
C GLU A 643 21.57 -0.61 22.69
N ALA A 644 21.18 -1.10 21.51
CA ALA A 644 21.58 -0.54 20.23
C ALA A 644 21.15 0.92 20.07
N ASP A 645 19.93 1.25 20.48
CA ASP A 645 19.42 2.62 20.40
C ASP A 645 20.14 3.55 21.39
N ASN A 646 20.40 3.10 22.61
CA ASN A 646 21.13 3.88 23.62
C ASN A 646 22.59 4.13 23.19
N GLU A 647 23.24 3.13 22.60
CA GLU A 647 24.60 3.29 22.02
C GLU A 647 24.60 4.42 20.98
N THR A 648 23.65 4.39 20.05
CA THR A 648 23.58 5.38 18.96
C THR A 648 23.11 6.77 19.43
N LYS A 649 22.22 6.83 20.46
CA LYS A 649 21.87 8.09 21.13
C LYS A 649 23.09 8.72 21.80
N SER A 650 23.90 7.93 22.49
CA SER A 650 25.15 8.42 23.11
C SER A 650 26.13 8.92 22.06
N GLU A 651 26.25 8.27 20.90
CA GLU A 651 27.05 8.75 19.77
C GLU A 651 26.53 10.10 19.24
N PHE A 652 25.21 10.27 19.14
CA PHE A 652 24.59 11.53 18.71
C PHE A 652 24.84 12.66 19.70
N GLU A 653 24.70 12.41 21.01
CA GLU A 653 25.01 13.41 22.04
C GLU A 653 26.49 13.79 22.02
N ASN A 654 27.41 12.85 21.91
CA ASN A 654 28.83 13.11 21.77
C ASN A 654 29.14 13.93 20.50
N PHE A 655 28.44 13.68 19.40
CA PHE A 655 28.53 14.46 18.19
C PHE A 655 28.10 15.91 18.42
N ARG A 656 26.98 16.16 19.13
CA ARG A 656 26.49 17.50 19.48
C ARG A 656 27.49 18.27 20.35
N ILE A 657 28.09 17.60 21.33
CA ILE A 657 29.11 18.19 22.21
C ILE A 657 30.35 18.61 21.42
N LYS A 658 30.79 17.82 20.45
CA LYS A 658 31.95 18.09 19.61
C LYS A 658 31.73 19.19 18.56
N HIS A 659 30.48 19.44 18.20
CA HIS A 659 30.08 20.34 17.12
C HIS A 659 28.99 21.34 17.56
N PRO A 660 29.23 22.15 18.61
CA PRO A 660 28.23 23.06 19.13
C PRO A 660 27.84 24.16 18.15
N GLU A 661 28.72 24.48 17.18
CA GLU A 661 28.48 25.46 16.10
C GLU A 661 27.42 24.96 15.09
N LEU A 662 27.22 23.66 14.96
CA LEU A 662 26.29 23.04 14.03
C LEU A 662 24.90 22.83 14.67
N CYS A 663 24.82 22.99 15.99
CA CYS A 663 23.58 22.82 16.74
C CYS A 663 22.78 24.14 16.77
N GLY A 664 21.45 24.05 16.57
CA GLY A 664 20.58 25.24 16.64
C GLY A 664 20.52 25.84 18.05
N LYS A 665 19.86 27.01 18.20
CA LYS A 665 19.71 27.64 19.52
C LYS A 665 18.98 26.80 20.55
N SER A 666 18.03 25.93 20.11
CA SER A 666 17.35 24.93 20.95
C SER A 666 18.33 23.87 21.47
N ASP A 667 19.26 23.44 20.63
CA ASP A 667 20.24 22.39 20.96
C ASP A 667 21.28 22.86 21.97
N ARG A 668 21.55 24.20 22.03
CA ARG A 668 22.52 24.82 22.98
C ARG A 668 21.99 24.94 24.40
N LYS A 669 20.67 24.88 24.64
CA LYS A 669 20.08 24.94 26.00
C LYS A 669 20.08 23.59 26.71
N ALA A 670 20.27 22.50 26.01
CA ALA A 670 20.32 21.15 26.55
C ALA A 670 21.75 20.68 26.88
N MET A 671 22.79 21.46 26.47
CA MET A 671 24.18 21.32 26.90
C MET A 671 24.43 22.15 28.16
#